data_4f131b3fa99f17111a184d77902ed2a8
#
_entry.id   4f131b3fa99f17111a184d77902ed2a8
#
_cell.length_a   1.000
_cell.length_b   1.000
_cell.length_c   1.000
_cell.angle_alpha   90.00
_cell.angle_beta   90.00
_cell.angle_gamma   90.00
#
_symmetry.space_group_name_H-M   'P 1'
#
loop_
_entity.id
_entity.type
_entity.pdbx_description
1 polymer ?
#
loop_
_entity_poly.entity_id
_entity_poly.type
_entity_poly.pdbx_seq_one_letter_code
_entity_poly.pdbx_strand_id
1 'polypeptide(L)'
;MNSIKIHSLVLSFLLPAVGCFALDTLTPSIRRVSQVQARARRVIRRYSNSKLASYGALDVTIPPYSADNTGQADVTHILQQAIIDARDAQLLCYLPAGKYLVSDTLEGIIGVIEWDNWPYDGHADPWVAEASFYYPCVLMGSRGTDRAVIVLADNAPGFGDAANPKPVIHFWARSMQSFGPRDPNRPQPNINFNQKIMSFDIELGRQNTGAIGIDHRGAEGATVEDVRIYAAGAFAGIRNAPGSGGAMHHIEVHGGRHGLYLSGSQPSPLVSDVKLFGQTESAIFCRTRGPLTVVGAEIDGAGIRGVLANAAWSGAISIIDSVIRPRSHGLAIETVRSLVMDNVWVYGCGHIAVVHENLPLDGNVEGWTHVRQYTAPGIQNYPEHLEEFSRTDSVWVDRKLRKRPIAFIEQSAQPPARQMLSKHTLNNLPNWNGSGVVNVKEPPFGAKGNNKDDDYAAIQLAIDNHEWVFLPKGLYRISKPLRLKANTKLFGLTNLLTEVTCIDGAAAFSDVDNPMPLIETVDSADTTTSLQSMTLKVPVRNPCVYALHWRAGGESLLRNIYPIRDIWHPHAIAMSHPLVVISGSAGGRWYTQTLLGWWSQGPEYRHLLVDRTRQSLRFYHLQPQHARSDAMIEMRNAQNVDIYSMKAEGDVTILWLNKCGNVRLFGYGGNCSPSPGRAIIRLDDCSDILLAHINPQLWGTGSWGALGIHYEPQTWNILQDGSFKLKGVQQFALYKLK
;
A
#
# COMPACT_ATOMS: atom_id res chain seq x y z
N MET A 1 -61.15 38.41 15.58
CA MET A 1 -61.89 38.26 16.85
C MET A 1 -61.52 36.92 17.46
N ASN A 2 -61.12 36.95 18.70
CA ASN A 2 -60.85 35.92 19.67
C ASN A 2 -59.47 35.14 19.55
N SER A 3 -58.53 35.67 20.32
CA SER A 3 -57.32 35.05 20.84
C SER A 3 -57.68 34.13 22.00
N ILE A 4 -57.06 32.95 22.03
CA ILE A 4 -56.96 32.13 23.25
C ILE A 4 -55.48 31.97 23.61
N LYS A 5 -55.11 32.57 24.75
CA LYS A 5 -53.82 32.38 25.42
C LYS A 5 -53.86 31.06 26.17
N ILE A 6 -52.84 30.21 25.97
CA ILE A 6 -52.56 29.07 26.84
C ILE A 6 -51.23 29.33 27.57
N HIS A 7 -51.33 29.28 28.89
CA HIS A 7 -50.21 29.49 29.81
C HIS A 7 -49.24 28.32 29.83
N SER A 8 -47.97 28.65 29.78
CA SER A 8 -46.88 27.71 29.98
C SER A 8 -46.68 27.43 31.48
N LEU A 9 -46.73 26.15 31.82
CA LEU A 9 -46.24 25.67 33.14
C LEU A 9 -44.82 25.23 32.92
N VAL A 10 -43.87 25.92 33.56
CA VAL A 10 -42.45 25.56 33.62
C VAL A 10 -42.28 24.55 34.77
N LEU A 11 -42.00 23.30 34.45
CA LEU A 11 -41.47 22.30 35.39
C LEU A 11 -39.97 22.18 35.21
N SER A 12 -39.20 22.76 36.12
CA SER A 12 -37.73 22.61 36.18
C SER A 12 -37.36 21.25 36.76
N PHE A 13 -36.92 20.33 35.91
CA PHE A 13 -36.17 19.16 36.36
C PHE A 13 -34.67 19.42 36.18
N LEU A 14 -33.96 19.55 37.27
CA LEU A 14 -32.49 19.46 37.34
C LEU A 14 -32.11 18.03 37.06
N LEU A 15 -31.64 17.75 35.84
CA LEU A 15 -30.86 16.55 35.50
C LEU A 15 -29.38 16.95 35.46
N PRO A 16 -28.46 16.10 36.00
CA PRO A 16 -27.04 16.40 35.96
C PRO A 16 -26.59 16.36 34.48
N ALA A 17 -25.81 17.37 34.11
CA ALA A 17 -25.22 17.48 32.80
C ALA A 17 -24.22 16.35 32.57
N VAL A 18 -24.71 15.22 32.14
CA VAL A 18 -23.92 14.24 31.38
C VAL A 18 -23.70 14.87 30.01
N GLY A 19 -22.47 15.30 29.76
CA GLY A 19 -22.08 15.91 28.49
C GLY A 19 -22.43 14.99 27.33
N CYS A 20 -23.53 15.27 26.67
CA CYS A 20 -23.90 14.61 25.42
C CYS A 20 -22.86 15.01 24.36
N PHE A 21 -21.87 14.18 24.13
CA PHE A 21 -21.10 14.24 22.91
C PHE A 21 -22.05 13.82 21.78
N ALA A 22 -22.61 14.80 21.08
CA ALA A 22 -23.31 14.51 19.84
C ALA A 22 -22.31 13.81 18.92
N LEU A 23 -22.55 12.53 18.66
CA LEU A 23 -21.90 11.83 17.57
C LEU A 23 -22.13 12.63 16.29
N ASP A 24 -21.05 13.01 15.61
CA ASP A 24 -21.15 13.28 14.19
C ASP A 24 -21.76 12.01 13.59
N THR A 25 -22.97 12.10 13.07
CA THR A 25 -23.66 11.00 12.40
C THR A 25 -22.73 10.38 11.35
N LEU A 26 -23.00 9.18 10.85
CA LEU A 26 -22.27 8.44 9.81
C LEU A 26 -21.93 9.25 8.53
N THR A 27 -22.41 10.47 8.42
CA THR A 27 -22.09 11.44 7.38
C THR A 27 -21.60 12.76 7.99
N PRO A 28 -20.36 12.83 8.49
CA PRO A 28 -19.82 14.07 9.03
C PRO A 28 -19.83 15.15 7.94
N SER A 29 -20.26 16.37 8.31
CA SER A 29 -20.22 17.52 7.40
C SER A 29 -18.78 17.86 7.03
N ILE A 30 -18.57 18.33 5.80
CA ILE A 30 -17.27 18.86 5.38
C ILE A 30 -16.95 20.08 6.25
N ARG A 31 -15.74 20.13 6.80
CA ARG A 31 -15.26 21.19 7.68
C ARG A 31 -14.03 21.86 7.08
N ARG A 32 -13.85 23.15 7.32
CA ARG A 32 -12.66 23.88 6.89
C ARG A 32 -11.45 23.50 7.75
N VAL A 33 -10.26 23.52 7.15
CA VAL A 33 -9.00 23.20 7.84
C VAL A 33 -8.82 24.02 9.11
N SER A 34 -9.12 25.32 9.10
CA SER A 34 -9.03 26.18 10.30
C SER A 34 -9.91 25.69 11.44
N GLN A 35 -11.11 25.22 11.15
CA GLN A 35 -12.03 24.65 12.15
C GLN A 35 -11.49 23.33 12.72
N VAL A 36 -10.97 22.46 11.83
CA VAL A 36 -10.35 21.18 12.21
C VAL A 36 -9.12 21.42 13.09
N GLN A 37 -8.24 22.33 12.74
CA GLN A 37 -7.06 22.70 13.52
C GLN A 37 -7.42 23.30 14.88
N ALA A 38 -8.50 24.11 14.96
CA ALA A 38 -8.99 24.64 16.24
C ALA A 38 -9.51 23.53 17.14
N ARG A 39 -10.21 22.52 16.60
CA ARG A 39 -10.65 21.34 17.35
C ARG A 39 -9.46 20.49 17.76
N ALA A 40 -8.53 20.22 16.85
CA ALA A 40 -7.30 19.46 17.11
C ALA A 40 -6.49 20.04 18.28
N ARG A 41 -6.32 21.36 18.34
CA ARG A 41 -5.66 22.02 19.49
C ARG A 41 -6.36 21.74 20.81
N ARG A 42 -7.69 21.66 20.85
CA ARG A 42 -8.45 21.29 22.07
C ARG A 42 -8.25 19.83 22.45
N VAL A 43 -8.30 18.94 21.47
CA VAL A 43 -8.01 17.49 21.67
C VAL A 43 -6.61 17.31 22.21
N ILE A 44 -5.60 17.90 21.56
CA ILE A 44 -4.20 17.80 21.99
C ILE A 44 -4.02 18.33 23.41
N ARG A 45 -4.64 19.45 23.82
CA ARG A 45 -4.56 19.98 25.18
C ARG A 45 -5.15 19.03 26.22
N ARG A 46 -6.28 18.39 25.93
CA ARG A 46 -6.93 17.43 26.83
C ARG A 46 -6.10 16.15 26.99
N TYR A 47 -5.36 15.80 25.95
CA TYR A 47 -4.60 14.58 25.84
C TYR A 47 -3.10 14.75 26.18
N SER A 48 -2.63 15.97 26.41
CA SER A 48 -1.20 16.34 26.48
C SER A 48 -0.38 15.67 27.60
N ASN A 49 -1.01 15.04 28.57
CA ASN A 49 -0.32 14.48 29.74
C ASN A 49 0.17 13.03 29.54
N SER A 50 -0.01 12.43 28.38
CA SER A 50 0.46 11.07 28.15
C SER A 50 1.81 11.05 27.42
N LYS A 51 2.65 10.07 27.75
CA LYS A 51 3.90 9.82 27.05
C LYS A 51 3.68 9.63 25.54
N LEU A 52 2.62 8.91 25.15
CA LEU A 52 2.29 8.64 23.74
C LEU A 52 1.83 9.89 22.99
N ALA A 53 1.24 10.88 23.68
CA ALA A 53 0.91 12.18 23.07
C ALA A 53 2.17 12.88 22.54
N SER A 54 3.28 12.81 23.28
CA SER A 54 4.58 13.38 22.86
C SER A 54 5.14 12.64 21.62
N TYR A 55 4.76 11.39 21.42
CA TYR A 55 5.15 10.61 20.25
C TYR A 55 4.30 10.92 19.01
N GLY A 56 3.11 11.48 19.18
CA GLY A 56 2.12 11.71 18.13
C GLY A 56 1.10 10.58 18.00
N ALA A 57 0.92 9.77 19.03
CA ALA A 57 -0.07 8.72 19.11
C ALA A 57 -1.13 9.03 20.18
N LEU A 58 -2.39 8.73 19.88
CA LEU A 58 -3.54 8.86 20.76
C LEU A 58 -3.85 7.49 21.34
N ASP A 59 -3.63 7.33 22.65
CA ASP A 59 -3.95 6.12 23.41
C ASP A 59 -5.43 6.12 23.79
N VAL A 60 -6.17 5.14 23.31
CA VAL A 60 -7.62 5.06 23.54
C VAL A 60 -8.00 4.67 24.97
N THR A 61 -7.07 4.14 25.76
CA THR A 61 -7.36 3.66 27.13
C THR A 61 -7.24 4.73 28.21
N ILE A 62 -6.71 5.89 27.88
CA ILE A 62 -6.57 7.00 28.83
C ILE A 62 -7.59 8.12 28.58
N PRO A 63 -7.87 8.99 29.57
CA PRO A 63 -8.76 10.13 29.38
C PRO A 63 -8.33 11.03 28.21
N PRO A 64 -9.29 11.57 27.43
CA PRO A 64 -10.74 11.58 27.69
C PRO A 64 -11.49 10.34 27.15
N TYR A 65 -10.82 9.36 26.54
CA TYR A 65 -11.47 8.21 25.92
C TYR A 65 -11.75 7.10 26.94
N SER A 66 -10.75 6.67 27.70
CA SER A 66 -10.85 5.63 28.71
C SER A 66 -11.59 4.37 28.23
N ALA A 67 -11.25 3.94 27.02
CA ALA A 67 -11.84 2.73 26.45
C ALA A 67 -11.52 1.51 27.32
N ASP A 68 -12.53 0.72 27.64
CA ASP A 68 -12.34 -0.57 28.29
C ASP A 68 -11.58 -1.53 27.37
N ASN A 69 -10.42 -1.99 27.79
CA ASN A 69 -9.61 -2.97 27.07
C ASN A 69 -9.64 -4.36 27.70
N THR A 70 -10.65 -4.65 28.55
CA THR A 70 -10.89 -5.97 29.12
C THR A 70 -11.88 -6.81 28.29
N GLY A 71 -12.62 -6.17 27.38
CA GLY A 71 -13.66 -6.79 26.57
C GLY A 71 -15.01 -6.92 27.29
N GLN A 72 -15.20 -6.21 28.40
CA GLN A 72 -16.44 -6.27 29.20
C GLN A 72 -17.49 -5.26 28.72
N ALA A 73 -17.05 -4.06 28.41
CA ALA A 73 -17.91 -2.96 27.99
C ALA A 73 -17.80 -2.72 26.48
N ASP A 74 -18.94 -2.37 25.84
CA ASP A 74 -18.96 -1.94 24.43
C ASP A 74 -18.29 -0.55 24.31
N VAL A 75 -17.21 -0.50 23.57
CA VAL A 75 -16.41 0.71 23.34
C VAL A 75 -16.54 1.26 21.92
N THR A 76 -17.52 0.82 21.14
CA THR A 76 -17.71 1.23 19.73
C THR A 76 -17.68 2.74 19.57
N HIS A 77 -18.49 3.47 20.35
CA HIS A 77 -18.57 4.92 20.25
C HIS A 77 -17.28 5.63 20.69
N ILE A 78 -16.62 5.08 21.69
CA ILE A 78 -15.35 5.64 22.20
C ILE A 78 -14.26 5.50 21.14
N LEU A 79 -14.11 4.31 20.54
CA LEU A 79 -13.13 4.06 19.50
C LEU A 79 -13.43 4.88 18.24
N GLN A 80 -14.72 5.00 17.86
CA GLN A 80 -15.12 5.82 16.72
C GLN A 80 -14.73 7.29 16.94
N GLN A 81 -14.96 7.83 18.13
CA GLN A 81 -14.57 9.21 18.45
C GLN A 81 -13.05 9.38 18.46
N ALA A 82 -12.32 8.41 18.99
CA ALA A 82 -10.86 8.41 19.00
C ALA A 82 -10.26 8.39 17.57
N ILE A 83 -10.82 7.61 16.65
CA ILE A 83 -10.41 7.57 15.23
C ILE A 83 -10.60 8.93 14.57
N ILE A 84 -11.75 9.58 14.79
CA ILE A 84 -12.05 10.91 14.22
C ILE A 84 -11.10 11.96 14.80
N ASP A 85 -10.90 11.97 16.11
CA ASP A 85 -10.04 12.95 16.80
C ASP A 85 -8.57 12.75 16.42
N ALA A 86 -8.11 11.51 16.30
CA ALA A 86 -6.76 11.20 15.84
C ALA A 86 -6.53 11.71 14.40
N ARG A 87 -7.46 11.45 13.47
CA ARG A 87 -7.40 12.00 12.12
C ARG A 87 -7.30 13.52 12.12
N ASP A 88 -8.24 14.19 12.81
CA ASP A 88 -8.33 15.65 12.82
C ASP A 88 -7.10 16.31 13.49
N ALA A 89 -6.52 15.66 14.48
CA ALA A 89 -5.30 16.10 15.18
C ALA A 89 -4.00 15.63 14.48
N GLN A 90 -4.11 14.91 13.36
CA GLN A 90 -2.97 14.27 12.70
C GLN A 90 -2.15 13.44 13.70
N LEU A 91 -2.81 12.52 14.36
CA LEU A 91 -2.24 11.55 15.29
C LEU A 91 -2.52 10.13 14.78
N LEU A 92 -1.70 9.20 15.21
CA LEU A 92 -1.98 7.77 15.09
C LEU A 92 -2.96 7.38 16.20
N CYS A 93 -4.09 6.74 15.87
CA CYS A 93 -5.00 6.14 16.83
C CYS A 93 -4.42 4.81 17.31
N TYR A 94 -4.05 4.72 18.60
CA TYR A 94 -3.34 3.58 19.15
C TYR A 94 -4.20 2.81 20.14
N LEU A 95 -4.27 1.49 19.94
CA LEU A 95 -4.92 0.54 20.82
C LEU A 95 -3.84 -0.23 21.61
N PRO A 96 -3.61 0.06 22.90
CA PRO A 96 -2.82 -0.79 23.78
C PRO A 96 -3.28 -2.26 23.78
N ALA A 97 -2.45 -3.16 24.29
CA ALA A 97 -2.81 -4.56 24.45
C ALA A 97 -4.11 -4.73 25.24
N GLY A 98 -4.94 -5.69 24.83
CA GLY A 98 -6.21 -5.98 25.49
C GLY A 98 -7.33 -6.27 24.49
N LYS A 99 -8.53 -6.51 25.01
CA LYS A 99 -9.72 -6.80 24.22
C LYS A 99 -10.68 -5.60 24.18
N TYR A 100 -11.10 -5.21 23.00
CA TYR A 100 -12.00 -4.08 22.76
C TYR A 100 -13.30 -4.63 22.15
N LEU A 101 -14.36 -4.68 22.97
CA LEU A 101 -15.68 -5.16 22.50
C LEU A 101 -16.35 -4.07 21.69
N VAL A 102 -16.80 -4.41 20.48
CA VAL A 102 -17.55 -3.51 19.59
C VAL A 102 -18.84 -4.18 19.11
N SER A 103 -19.89 -3.39 18.87
CA SER A 103 -21.17 -3.87 18.36
C SER A 103 -21.55 -3.28 17.01
N ASP A 104 -20.74 -2.37 16.47
CA ASP A 104 -20.98 -1.73 15.18
C ASP A 104 -19.67 -1.45 14.42
N THR A 105 -19.79 -0.98 13.18
CA THR A 105 -18.67 -0.63 12.31
C THR A 105 -17.88 0.55 12.88
N LEU A 106 -16.55 0.43 12.84
CA LEU A 106 -15.60 1.52 13.07
C LEU A 106 -15.21 2.14 11.73
N GLU A 107 -15.60 3.40 11.52
CA GLU A 107 -15.42 4.11 10.25
C GLU A 107 -14.16 4.99 10.26
N GLY A 108 -13.28 4.77 9.29
CA GLY A 108 -12.16 5.66 9.00
C GLY A 108 -12.42 6.46 7.72
N ILE A 109 -13.04 7.64 7.85
CA ILE A 109 -13.50 8.45 6.71
C ILE A 109 -12.56 9.63 6.48
N ILE A 110 -12.03 9.77 5.26
CA ILE A 110 -11.32 10.96 4.78
C ILE A 110 -12.11 11.70 3.70
N GLY A 111 -11.64 12.89 3.28
CA GLY A 111 -12.40 13.75 2.37
C GLY A 111 -13.51 14.52 3.07
N VAL A 112 -13.41 14.71 4.38
CA VAL A 112 -14.35 15.51 5.20
C VAL A 112 -13.76 16.86 5.62
N ILE A 113 -12.55 17.18 5.16
CA ILE A 113 -11.81 18.39 5.48
C ILE A 113 -11.56 19.15 4.18
N GLU A 114 -11.85 20.46 4.19
CA GLU A 114 -11.63 21.37 3.09
C GLU A 114 -10.65 22.45 3.49
N TRP A 115 -9.72 22.82 2.60
CA TRP A 115 -8.78 23.92 2.84
C TRP A 115 -9.48 25.27 2.80
N ASP A 116 -9.13 26.19 3.71
CA ASP A 116 -9.68 27.55 3.76
C ASP A 116 -9.20 28.40 2.57
N ASN A 117 -7.92 28.24 2.21
CA ASN A 117 -7.29 28.88 1.07
C ASN A 117 -6.41 27.85 0.38
N TRP A 118 -6.74 27.55 -0.86
CA TRP A 118 -5.94 26.67 -1.68
C TRP A 118 -4.65 27.39 -2.11
N PRO A 119 -3.46 26.82 -1.89
CA PRO A 119 -2.20 27.52 -2.16
C PRO A 119 -1.88 27.71 -3.64
N TYR A 120 -2.70 27.20 -4.56
CA TYR A 120 -2.45 27.24 -6.00
C TYR A 120 -3.53 28.03 -6.73
N ASP A 121 -3.16 29.26 -7.08
CA ASP A 121 -3.95 30.14 -7.92
C ASP A 121 -4.14 29.52 -9.31
N GLY A 122 -5.35 29.24 -9.70
CA GLY A 122 -5.69 28.85 -11.08
C GLY A 122 -6.58 27.63 -11.30
N HIS A 123 -6.92 26.88 -10.26
CA HIS A 123 -7.90 25.78 -10.38
C HIS A 123 -9.09 26.03 -9.48
N ALA A 124 -10.27 26.17 -10.10
CA ALA A 124 -11.52 26.58 -9.47
C ALA A 124 -12.12 25.57 -8.47
N ASP A 125 -11.52 24.42 -8.26
CA ASP A 125 -11.95 23.43 -7.28
C ASP A 125 -10.79 23.05 -6.36
N PRO A 126 -10.87 23.36 -5.05
CA PRO A 126 -9.92 22.82 -4.08
C PRO A 126 -10.02 21.31 -4.14
N TRP A 127 -8.96 20.65 -4.58
CA TRP A 127 -8.88 19.20 -4.58
C TRP A 127 -8.88 18.72 -3.14
N VAL A 128 -10.01 18.26 -2.69
CA VAL A 128 -10.17 17.60 -1.40
C VAL A 128 -9.26 16.35 -1.28
N ALA A 129 -8.76 15.88 -2.40
CA ALA A 129 -7.67 14.91 -2.47
C ALA A 129 -6.47 15.28 -1.60
N GLU A 130 -6.12 16.56 -1.46
CA GLU A 130 -5.02 16.97 -0.58
C GLU A 130 -5.36 16.89 0.90
N ALA A 131 -6.57 17.26 1.30
CA ALA A 131 -7.00 17.01 2.67
C ALA A 131 -7.00 15.51 2.98
N SER A 132 -7.38 14.68 2.00
CA SER A 132 -7.27 13.23 2.10
C SER A 132 -5.81 12.76 2.24
N PHE A 133 -4.88 13.43 1.57
CA PHE A 133 -3.47 13.11 1.65
C PHE A 133 -2.87 13.41 3.03
N TYR A 134 -3.21 14.57 3.62
CA TYR A 134 -2.61 15.05 4.87
C TYR A 134 -3.37 14.62 6.13
N TYR A 135 -4.62 14.19 6.03
CA TYR A 135 -5.46 13.80 7.17
C TYR A 135 -5.94 12.34 7.07
N PRO A 136 -5.05 11.36 6.95
CA PRO A 136 -5.44 9.96 6.93
C PRO A 136 -5.91 9.48 8.30
N CYS A 137 -6.77 8.48 8.33
CA CYS A 137 -6.98 7.66 9.52
C CYS A 137 -5.88 6.61 9.60
N VAL A 138 -5.19 6.53 10.73
CA VAL A 138 -4.17 5.53 11.01
C VAL A 138 -4.54 4.82 12.30
N LEU A 139 -4.95 3.56 12.22
CA LEU A 139 -5.31 2.72 13.34
C LEU A 139 -4.23 1.66 13.54
N MET A 140 -3.66 1.61 14.74
CA MET A 140 -2.59 0.69 15.08
C MET A 140 -2.78 0.10 16.46
N GLY A 141 -2.65 -1.22 16.57
CA GLY A 141 -2.59 -1.92 17.84
C GLY A 141 -1.17 -2.08 18.39
N SER A 142 -1.09 -2.60 19.62
CA SER A 142 0.18 -2.95 20.24
C SER A 142 0.92 -4.03 19.46
N ARG A 143 2.25 -3.91 19.44
CA ARG A 143 3.16 -4.90 18.85
C ARG A 143 3.88 -5.68 19.94
N GLY A 144 4.15 -6.94 19.66
CA GLY A 144 4.82 -7.85 20.59
C GLY A 144 3.95 -9.06 20.91
N THR A 145 4.14 -9.67 22.07
CA THR A 145 3.39 -10.87 22.51
C THR A 145 1.94 -10.53 22.85
N ASP A 146 1.72 -9.38 23.48
CA ASP A 146 0.41 -8.92 23.93
C ASP A 146 -0.17 -7.96 22.87
N ARG A 147 -1.13 -8.47 22.12
CA ARG A 147 -1.75 -7.71 21.01
C ARG A 147 -3.06 -7.07 21.44
N ALA A 148 -3.42 -6.00 20.78
CA ALA A 148 -4.80 -5.49 20.82
C ALA A 148 -5.69 -6.43 20.02
N VAL A 149 -6.89 -6.72 20.53
CA VAL A 149 -7.90 -7.54 19.88
C VAL A 149 -9.21 -6.78 19.81
N ILE A 150 -9.73 -6.54 18.62
CA ILE A 150 -11.07 -6.00 18.42
C ILE A 150 -12.03 -7.19 18.35
N VAL A 151 -13.03 -7.23 19.23
CA VAL A 151 -13.98 -8.31 19.36
C VAL A 151 -15.37 -7.80 18.95
N LEU A 152 -15.93 -8.32 17.86
CA LEU A 152 -17.31 -8.05 17.51
C LEU A 152 -18.23 -8.84 18.46
N ALA A 153 -19.19 -8.18 19.08
CA ALA A 153 -20.19 -8.83 19.94
C ALA A 153 -20.90 -9.98 19.22
N ASP A 154 -21.25 -11.02 19.95
CA ASP A 154 -22.07 -12.10 19.41
C ASP A 154 -23.43 -11.55 18.91
N ASN A 155 -23.92 -11.99 17.76
CA ASN A 155 -25.19 -11.56 17.17
C ASN A 155 -25.33 -10.02 17.10
N ALA A 156 -24.27 -9.34 16.72
CA ALA A 156 -24.25 -7.88 16.63
C ALA A 156 -25.25 -7.37 15.57
N PRO A 157 -25.95 -6.24 15.83
CA PRO A 157 -26.97 -5.72 14.92
C PRO A 157 -26.46 -5.46 13.51
N GLY A 158 -27.13 -6.03 12.51
CA GLY A 158 -26.80 -5.87 11.09
C GLY A 158 -25.65 -6.77 10.59
N PHE A 159 -25.01 -7.57 11.44
CA PHE A 159 -23.93 -8.49 11.04
C PHE A 159 -24.41 -9.93 10.75
N GLY A 160 -25.67 -10.23 10.99
CA GLY A 160 -26.26 -11.56 10.71
C GLY A 160 -26.67 -11.79 9.25
N ASP A 161 -26.68 -10.76 8.39
CA ASP A 161 -27.17 -10.86 7.01
C ASP A 161 -26.00 -11.06 6.01
N ALA A 162 -25.81 -12.31 5.57
CA ALA A 162 -24.79 -12.66 4.59
C ALA A 162 -25.09 -12.15 3.15
N ALA A 163 -26.33 -11.73 2.86
CA ALA A 163 -26.67 -11.11 1.58
C ALA A 163 -26.25 -9.64 1.50
N ASN A 164 -26.17 -8.96 2.67
CA ASN A 164 -25.70 -7.60 2.82
C ASN A 164 -24.55 -7.52 3.84
N PRO A 165 -23.36 -8.02 3.51
CA PRO A 165 -22.26 -8.17 4.45
C PRO A 165 -21.77 -6.82 4.97
N LYS A 166 -21.53 -6.73 6.29
CA LYS A 166 -21.13 -5.49 7.01
C LYS A 166 -19.75 -5.63 7.61
N PRO A 167 -18.84 -4.62 7.44
CA PRO A 167 -17.50 -4.66 7.99
C PRO A 167 -17.46 -4.20 9.46
N VAL A 168 -16.54 -4.79 10.25
CA VAL A 168 -16.19 -4.30 11.59
C VAL A 168 -15.35 -3.03 11.48
N ILE A 169 -14.41 -3.00 10.53
CA ILE A 169 -13.59 -1.83 10.23
C ILE A 169 -13.78 -1.46 8.76
N HIS A 170 -14.18 -0.20 8.52
CA HIS A 170 -14.38 0.32 7.17
C HIS A 170 -13.62 1.63 6.97
N PHE A 171 -12.53 1.57 6.18
CA PHE A 171 -11.72 2.75 5.85
C PHE A 171 -11.94 3.16 4.40
N TRP A 172 -12.43 4.39 4.20
CA TRP A 172 -12.82 4.89 2.89
C TRP A 172 -12.67 6.40 2.74
N ALA A 173 -12.69 6.88 1.51
CA ALA A 173 -12.69 8.30 1.19
C ALA A 173 -14.07 8.73 0.65
N ARG A 174 -14.57 9.85 1.11
CA ARG A 174 -15.80 10.47 0.64
C ARG A 174 -15.62 10.98 -0.78
N SER A 175 -16.62 10.77 -1.64
CA SER A 175 -16.60 11.30 -2.99
C SER A 175 -16.61 12.82 -3.01
N MET A 176 -15.67 13.39 -3.74
CA MET A 176 -15.48 14.82 -3.96
C MET A 176 -15.44 15.16 -5.44
N GLN A 177 -15.96 14.26 -6.30
CA GLN A 177 -15.92 14.47 -7.73
C GLN A 177 -16.60 15.77 -8.13
N SER A 178 -15.87 16.62 -8.82
CA SER A 178 -16.32 17.83 -9.49
C SER A 178 -17.17 17.54 -10.73
N PHE A 179 -17.21 16.31 -11.20
CA PHE A 179 -17.93 15.87 -12.40
C PHE A 179 -19.24 15.16 -12.04
N GLY A 180 -20.33 15.89 -12.01
CA GLY A 180 -21.66 15.38 -11.72
C GLY A 180 -22.17 15.72 -10.31
N PRO A 181 -23.40 15.32 -9.95
CA PRO A 181 -23.95 15.60 -8.63
C PRO A 181 -23.08 14.93 -7.55
N ARG A 182 -22.63 15.75 -6.59
CA ARG A 182 -21.85 15.28 -5.43
C ARG A 182 -22.74 14.40 -4.57
N ASP A 183 -22.40 13.13 -4.46
CA ASP A 183 -22.96 12.24 -3.45
C ASP A 183 -21.93 12.03 -2.34
N PRO A 184 -22.06 12.74 -1.20
CA PRO A 184 -21.11 12.65 -0.11
C PRO A 184 -21.08 11.27 0.58
N ASN A 185 -22.05 10.41 0.29
CA ASN A 185 -22.11 9.05 0.84
C ASN A 185 -21.47 8.02 -0.10
N ARG A 186 -21.07 8.44 -1.30
CA ARG A 186 -20.43 7.56 -2.26
C ARG A 186 -18.92 7.47 -2.02
N PRO A 187 -18.35 6.26 -1.85
CA PRO A 187 -16.91 6.10 -1.76
C PRO A 187 -16.18 6.49 -3.05
N GLN A 188 -15.05 7.20 -2.89
CA GLN A 188 -14.13 7.54 -3.97
C GLN A 188 -12.75 6.94 -3.68
N PRO A 189 -12.49 5.70 -4.11
CA PRO A 189 -11.29 4.97 -3.69
C PRO A 189 -9.96 5.55 -4.17
N ASN A 190 -9.94 6.27 -5.31
CA ASN A 190 -8.70 6.85 -5.88
C ASN A 190 -8.15 8.06 -5.12
N ILE A 191 -8.86 8.55 -4.11
CA ILE A 191 -8.37 9.59 -3.18
C ILE A 191 -8.26 9.06 -1.75
N ASN A 192 -8.38 7.76 -1.56
CA ASN A 192 -8.28 7.10 -0.27
C ASN A 192 -6.80 6.85 0.09
N PHE A 193 -6.06 7.94 0.36
CA PHE A 193 -4.61 7.95 0.51
C PHE A 193 -4.15 7.75 1.95
N ASN A 194 -3.02 7.06 2.13
CA ASN A 194 -2.26 6.93 3.37
C ASN A 194 -3.02 6.37 4.58
N GLN A 195 -4.23 5.86 4.40
CA GLN A 195 -4.98 5.20 5.47
C GLN A 195 -4.33 3.86 5.81
N LYS A 196 -4.13 3.60 7.10
CA LYS A 196 -3.41 2.41 7.57
C LYS A 196 -4.15 1.69 8.68
N ILE A 197 -4.19 0.37 8.57
CA ILE A 197 -4.77 -0.57 9.52
C ILE A 197 -3.65 -1.55 9.88
N MET A 198 -3.17 -1.52 11.13
CA MET A 198 -1.92 -2.19 11.48
C MET A 198 -1.91 -2.84 12.85
N SER A 199 -1.33 -4.04 12.94
CA SER A 199 -0.82 -4.65 14.17
C SER A 199 -1.86 -4.96 15.24
N PHE A 200 -3.00 -5.56 14.90
CA PHE A 200 -3.98 -6.06 15.87
C PHE A 200 -4.73 -7.27 15.32
N ASP A 201 -5.45 -7.94 16.20
CA ASP A 201 -6.27 -9.09 15.87
C ASP A 201 -7.75 -8.71 15.87
N ILE A 202 -8.58 -9.45 15.11
CA ILE A 202 -10.04 -9.27 15.05
C ILE A 202 -10.70 -10.61 15.31
N GLU A 203 -11.63 -10.66 16.25
CA GLU A 203 -12.54 -11.79 16.48
C GLU A 203 -13.95 -11.38 16.01
N LEU A 204 -14.55 -12.14 15.06
CA LEU A 204 -15.83 -11.74 14.45
C LEU A 204 -17.08 -12.22 15.22
N GLY A 205 -16.91 -12.73 16.43
CA GLY A 205 -18.01 -13.19 17.28
C GLY A 205 -18.83 -14.34 16.67
N ARG A 206 -19.84 -14.79 17.37
CA ARG A 206 -20.73 -15.86 16.91
C ARG A 206 -22.03 -15.29 16.32
N GLN A 207 -22.66 -16.03 15.41
CA GLN A 207 -23.94 -15.67 14.75
C GLN A 207 -23.87 -14.39 13.89
N ASN A 208 -22.67 -13.96 13.50
CA ASN A 208 -22.42 -12.81 12.63
C ASN A 208 -22.12 -13.28 11.19
N THR A 209 -23.06 -13.99 10.57
CA THR A 209 -22.85 -14.67 9.28
C THR A 209 -22.58 -13.72 8.11
N GLY A 210 -22.93 -12.44 8.24
CA GLY A 210 -22.63 -11.37 7.29
C GLY A 210 -21.41 -10.51 7.69
N ALA A 211 -20.70 -10.86 8.78
CA ALA A 211 -19.57 -10.05 9.22
C ALA A 211 -18.38 -10.12 8.26
N ILE A 212 -17.72 -9.00 8.10
CA ILE A 212 -16.42 -8.83 7.45
C ILE A 212 -15.49 -8.18 8.46
N GLY A 213 -14.26 -8.69 8.60
CA GLY A 213 -13.30 -8.07 9.53
C GLY A 213 -12.91 -6.66 9.10
N ILE A 214 -12.39 -6.52 7.88
CA ILE A 214 -11.92 -5.24 7.33
C ILE A 214 -12.48 -5.03 5.92
N ASP A 215 -12.93 -3.80 5.64
CA ASP A 215 -13.17 -3.33 4.28
C ASP A 215 -12.28 -2.11 4.01
N HIS A 216 -11.31 -2.26 3.11
CA HIS A 216 -10.37 -1.19 2.80
C HIS A 216 -9.97 -1.18 1.32
N ARG A 217 -10.60 -0.27 0.57
CA ARG A 217 -10.27 -0.02 -0.83
C ARG A 217 -9.45 1.27 -0.94
N GLY A 218 -8.17 1.18 -0.55
CA GLY A 218 -7.25 2.32 -0.52
C GLY A 218 -6.42 2.47 -1.79
N ALA A 219 -5.78 3.63 -1.91
CA ALA A 219 -4.85 3.99 -2.97
C ALA A 219 -3.45 4.27 -2.37
N GLU A 220 -2.76 5.29 -2.86
CA GLU A 220 -1.38 5.63 -2.52
C GLU A 220 -1.11 5.61 -1.02
N GLY A 221 -0.13 4.79 -0.61
CA GLY A 221 0.30 4.67 0.78
C GLY A 221 -0.69 4.01 1.73
N ALA A 222 -1.85 3.56 1.24
CA ALA A 222 -2.82 2.84 2.07
C ALA A 222 -2.38 1.40 2.31
N THR A 223 -2.49 0.90 3.54
CA THR A 223 -2.04 -0.46 3.88
C THR A 223 -2.94 -1.16 4.88
N VAL A 224 -2.98 -2.51 4.77
CA VAL A 224 -3.37 -3.41 5.85
C VAL A 224 -2.14 -4.27 6.16
N GLU A 225 -1.64 -4.20 7.38
CA GLU A 225 -0.39 -4.86 7.76
C GLU A 225 -0.50 -5.54 9.14
N ASP A 226 0.10 -6.73 9.25
CA ASP A 226 0.23 -7.43 10.54
C ASP A 226 -1.11 -7.57 11.26
N VAL A 227 -2.10 -8.18 10.58
CA VAL A 227 -3.45 -8.37 11.09
C VAL A 227 -3.82 -9.86 11.04
N ARG A 228 -4.39 -10.38 12.14
CA ARG A 228 -5.00 -11.71 12.19
C ARG A 228 -6.50 -11.59 12.41
N ILE A 229 -7.28 -12.37 11.67
CA ILE A 229 -8.73 -12.32 11.71
C ILE A 229 -9.30 -13.72 11.95
N TYR A 230 -10.05 -13.88 13.03
CA TYR A 230 -10.76 -15.09 13.36
C TYR A 230 -12.22 -14.95 12.91
N ALA A 231 -12.51 -15.54 11.72
CA ALA A 231 -13.74 -15.31 10.96
C ALA A 231 -14.67 -16.56 10.94
N ALA A 232 -14.58 -17.45 11.91
CA ALA A 232 -15.39 -18.66 11.93
C ALA A 232 -16.89 -18.33 11.78
N GLY A 233 -17.55 -18.89 10.74
CA GLY A 233 -18.96 -18.65 10.43
C GLY A 233 -19.29 -17.28 9.82
N ALA A 234 -18.33 -16.38 9.68
CA ALA A 234 -18.51 -15.05 9.09
C ALA A 234 -18.44 -15.08 7.55
N PHE A 235 -18.80 -13.95 6.91
CA PHE A 235 -18.77 -13.81 5.46
C PHE A 235 -17.33 -13.78 4.95
N ALA A 236 -16.47 -12.90 5.47
CA ALA A 236 -15.08 -12.79 5.01
C ALA A 236 -14.13 -12.20 6.07
N GLY A 237 -12.85 -12.53 5.96
CA GLY A 237 -11.82 -11.84 6.72
C GLY A 237 -11.65 -10.40 6.23
N ILE A 238 -11.31 -10.21 4.97
CA ILE A 238 -11.10 -8.88 4.37
C ILE A 238 -11.90 -8.76 3.08
N ARG A 239 -12.58 -7.61 2.92
CA ARG A 239 -13.23 -7.21 1.66
C ARG A 239 -12.43 -6.10 1.00
N ASN A 240 -12.33 -6.14 -0.34
CA ASN A 240 -11.56 -5.22 -1.16
C ASN A 240 -10.04 -5.28 -0.91
N ALA A 241 -9.28 -4.49 -1.64
CA ALA A 241 -7.83 -4.42 -1.47
C ALA A 241 -7.32 -3.02 -1.78
N PRO A 242 -6.37 -2.49 -0.98
CA PRO A 242 -5.54 -1.39 -1.41
C PRO A 242 -4.76 -1.76 -2.67
N GLY A 243 -4.57 -0.77 -3.53
CA GLY A 243 -3.77 -0.88 -4.74
C GLY A 243 -3.22 0.50 -5.10
N SER A 244 -2.71 0.71 -6.32
CA SER A 244 -2.23 2.03 -6.75
C SER A 244 -1.22 2.66 -5.77
N GLY A 245 -0.26 1.88 -5.27
CA GLY A 245 0.67 2.30 -4.21
C GLY A 245 0.23 1.88 -2.82
N GLY A 246 -0.89 1.18 -2.71
CA GLY A 246 -1.31 0.50 -1.48
C GLY A 246 -1.15 -1.01 -1.57
N ALA A 247 -1.04 -1.69 -0.43
CA ALA A 247 -0.83 -3.13 -0.38
C ALA A 247 -1.33 -3.77 0.93
N MET A 248 -1.39 -5.11 0.93
CA MET A 248 -1.62 -5.92 2.12
C MET A 248 -0.40 -6.78 2.40
N HIS A 249 0.09 -6.74 3.65
CA HIS A 249 1.28 -7.48 4.07
C HIS A 249 1.06 -8.17 5.41
N HIS A 250 1.54 -9.40 5.55
CA HIS A 250 1.50 -10.16 6.80
C HIS A 250 0.08 -10.29 7.34
N ILE A 251 -0.79 -10.94 6.57
CA ILE A 251 -2.21 -11.13 6.87
C ILE A 251 -2.47 -12.60 7.21
N GLU A 252 -3.24 -12.85 8.26
CA GLU A 252 -3.67 -14.20 8.61
C GLU A 252 -5.19 -14.22 8.82
N VAL A 253 -5.90 -15.15 8.15
CA VAL A 253 -7.37 -15.31 8.29
C VAL A 253 -7.71 -16.76 8.58
N HIS A 254 -8.41 -16.99 9.68
CA HIS A 254 -8.90 -18.29 10.10
C HIS A 254 -10.42 -18.40 9.91
N GLY A 255 -10.86 -19.36 9.09
CA GLY A 255 -12.29 -19.59 8.80
C GLY A 255 -12.90 -18.56 7.85
N GLY A 256 -14.22 -18.42 7.93
CA GLY A 256 -15.04 -17.60 7.06
C GLY A 256 -15.49 -18.35 5.78
N ARG A 257 -16.47 -17.78 5.07
CA ARG A 257 -16.79 -18.25 3.73
C ARG A 257 -15.66 -17.89 2.78
N HIS A 258 -15.14 -16.67 2.91
CA HIS A 258 -14.00 -16.16 2.15
C HIS A 258 -12.89 -15.68 3.09
N GLY A 259 -11.64 -15.93 2.73
CA GLY A 259 -10.50 -15.32 3.40
C GLY A 259 -10.37 -13.86 2.98
N LEU A 260 -10.04 -13.64 1.70
CA LEU A 260 -10.00 -12.34 1.04
C LEU A 260 -11.09 -12.28 -0.03
N TYR A 261 -12.11 -11.45 0.19
CA TYR A 261 -13.19 -11.19 -0.77
C TYR A 261 -12.88 -9.91 -1.57
N LEU A 262 -12.01 -10.02 -2.56
CA LEU A 262 -11.53 -8.87 -3.33
C LEU A 262 -12.52 -8.50 -4.44
N SER A 263 -13.69 -8.00 -4.04
CA SER A 263 -14.76 -7.56 -4.96
C SER A 263 -14.44 -6.25 -5.68
N GLY A 264 -13.47 -5.50 -5.18
CA GLY A 264 -12.95 -4.28 -5.78
C GLY A 264 -11.55 -3.95 -5.28
N SER A 265 -10.85 -3.06 -6.02
CA SER A 265 -9.52 -2.58 -5.65
C SER A 265 -9.21 -1.27 -6.38
N GLN A 266 -8.15 -0.60 -5.98
CA GLN A 266 -7.41 0.26 -6.90
C GLN A 266 -6.51 -0.61 -7.81
N PRO A 267 -5.96 -0.06 -8.91
CA PRO A 267 -5.15 -0.84 -9.85
C PRO A 267 -3.98 -1.59 -9.20
N SER A 268 -3.72 -2.79 -9.70
CA SER A 268 -2.56 -3.63 -9.34
C SER A 268 -2.40 -3.89 -7.83
N PRO A 269 -3.40 -4.40 -7.13
CA PRO A 269 -3.25 -4.73 -5.73
C PRO A 269 -2.19 -5.81 -5.51
N LEU A 270 -1.49 -5.71 -4.39
CA LEU A 270 -0.54 -6.70 -3.90
C LEU A 270 -1.01 -7.29 -2.57
N VAL A 271 -0.90 -8.62 -2.46
CA VAL A 271 -1.03 -9.36 -1.21
C VAL A 271 0.24 -10.17 -1.00
N SER A 272 0.98 -9.90 0.06
CA SER A 272 2.20 -10.63 0.37
C SER A 272 2.23 -11.17 1.80
N ASP A 273 2.90 -12.32 1.99
CA ASP A 273 3.01 -12.98 3.29
C ASP A 273 1.61 -13.18 3.91
N VAL A 274 0.78 -13.98 3.24
CA VAL A 274 -0.61 -14.20 3.61
C VAL A 274 -0.86 -15.66 3.98
N LYS A 275 -1.60 -15.87 5.07
CA LYS A 275 -2.02 -17.20 5.54
C LYS A 275 -3.55 -17.27 5.60
N LEU A 276 -4.13 -18.24 4.90
CA LEU A 276 -5.57 -18.39 4.77
C LEU A 276 -5.95 -19.85 5.11
N PHE A 277 -6.62 -20.04 6.25
CA PHE A 277 -6.89 -21.35 6.81
C PHE A 277 -8.38 -21.60 7.02
N GLY A 278 -8.89 -22.72 6.50
CA GLY A 278 -10.23 -23.22 6.81
C GLY A 278 -11.38 -22.46 6.16
N GLN A 279 -11.15 -21.71 5.10
CA GLN A 279 -12.24 -21.07 4.34
C GLN A 279 -13.12 -22.11 3.67
N THR A 280 -14.43 -21.82 3.57
CA THR A 280 -15.41 -22.79 3.07
C THR A 280 -15.77 -22.61 1.59
N GLU A 281 -15.66 -21.40 1.02
CA GLU A 281 -15.99 -21.10 -0.37
C GLU A 281 -14.78 -20.68 -1.21
N SER A 282 -13.96 -19.73 -0.74
CA SER A 282 -12.71 -19.38 -1.37
C SER A 282 -11.71 -18.79 -0.38
N ALA A 283 -10.45 -19.19 -0.48
CA ALA A 283 -9.37 -18.49 0.23
C ALA A 283 -9.25 -17.07 -0.30
N ILE A 284 -9.23 -16.91 -1.64
CA ILE A 284 -9.23 -15.62 -2.31
C ILE A 284 -10.33 -15.62 -3.38
N PHE A 285 -11.32 -14.74 -3.24
CA PHE A 285 -12.22 -14.37 -4.33
C PHE A 285 -11.68 -13.13 -5.00
N CYS A 286 -11.35 -13.20 -6.30
CA CYS A 286 -10.69 -12.13 -7.03
C CYS A 286 -11.57 -11.55 -8.12
N ARG A 287 -11.94 -10.26 -7.97
CA ARG A 287 -12.63 -9.43 -8.94
C ARG A 287 -11.99 -8.03 -9.01
N THR A 288 -10.68 -7.97 -8.87
CA THR A 288 -9.92 -6.72 -8.80
C THR A 288 -9.81 -6.00 -10.14
N ARG A 289 -9.53 -4.70 -10.12
CA ARG A 289 -9.10 -3.95 -11.30
C ARG A 289 -7.62 -4.20 -11.56
N GLY A 290 -7.29 -4.54 -12.81
CA GLY A 290 -5.93 -4.89 -13.19
C GLY A 290 -5.45 -6.20 -12.52
N PRO A 291 -4.17 -6.53 -12.66
CA PRO A 291 -3.61 -7.75 -12.14
C PRO A 291 -3.56 -7.75 -10.60
N LEU A 292 -3.96 -8.87 -10.00
CA LEU A 292 -3.69 -9.20 -8.60
C LEU A 292 -2.37 -9.95 -8.52
N THR A 293 -1.47 -9.51 -7.66
CA THR A 293 -0.24 -10.24 -7.34
C THR A 293 -0.33 -10.81 -5.92
N VAL A 294 -0.15 -12.13 -5.81
CA VAL A 294 -0.09 -12.85 -4.53
C VAL A 294 1.29 -13.48 -4.40
N VAL A 295 1.99 -13.16 -3.33
CA VAL A 295 3.35 -13.67 -3.10
C VAL A 295 3.57 -14.16 -1.68
N GLY A 296 4.16 -15.35 -1.53
CA GLY A 296 4.40 -15.95 -0.22
C GLY A 296 3.11 -16.33 0.50
N ALA A 297 2.12 -16.86 -0.24
CA ALA A 297 0.86 -17.28 0.34
C ALA A 297 0.93 -18.73 0.86
N GLU A 298 0.35 -18.95 2.03
CA GLU A 298 0.03 -20.29 2.55
C GLU A 298 -1.49 -20.42 2.66
N ILE A 299 -2.06 -21.32 1.85
CA ILE A 299 -3.50 -21.55 1.75
C ILE A 299 -3.79 -22.99 2.14
N ASP A 300 -4.65 -23.19 3.12
CA ASP A 300 -5.13 -24.51 3.57
C ASP A 300 -6.65 -24.44 3.79
N GLY A 301 -7.42 -24.88 2.78
CA GLY A 301 -8.88 -24.76 2.78
C GLY A 301 -9.47 -24.71 1.39
N ALA A 302 -10.40 -23.78 1.14
CA ALA A 302 -10.91 -23.54 -0.20
C ALA A 302 -9.84 -22.89 -1.09
N GLY A 303 -9.95 -23.07 -2.42
CA GLY A 303 -9.01 -22.54 -3.39
C GLY A 303 -9.21 -21.06 -3.72
N ILE A 304 -8.53 -20.62 -4.79
CA ILE A 304 -8.64 -19.26 -5.34
C ILE A 304 -9.68 -19.26 -6.46
N ARG A 305 -10.60 -18.29 -6.43
CA ARG A 305 -11.61 -18.09 -7.47
C ARG A 305 -11.48 -16.74 -8.12
N GLY A 306 -11.24 -16.70 -9.43
CA GLY A 306 -11.14 -15.49 -10.23
C GLY A 306 -12.33 -15.30 -11.15
N VAL A 307 -12.99 -14.14 -11.07
CA VAL A 307 -14.09 -13.74 -11.94
C VAL A 307 -13.79 -12.42 -12.62
N LEU A 308 -14.49 -12.10 -13.71
CA LEU A 308 -14.30 -10.82 -14.39
C LEU A 308 -14.75 -9.66 -13.50
N ALA A 309 -14.01 -8.57 -13.54
CA ALA A 309 -14.48 -7.28 -13.02
C ALA A 309 -15.62 -6.77 -13.92
N ASN A 310 -16.52 -5.94 -13.35
CA ASN A 310 -17.54 -5.30 -14.15
C ASN A 310 -16.88 -4.34 -15.14
N ALA A 311 -17.20 -4.48 -16.41
CA ALA A 311 -16.82 -3.64 -17.54
C ALA A 311 -15.33 -3.27 -17.67
N ALA A 312 -14.80 -3.37 -18.85
CA ALA A 312 -13.59 -2.70 -19.37
C ALA A 312 -12.21 -3.01 -18.73
N TRP A 313 -12.14 -3.74 -17.62
CA TRP A 313 -10.89 -4.01 -16.95
C TRP A 313 -10.65 -5.51 -16.83
N SER A 314 -9.98 -6.04 -17.82
CA SER A 314 -9.47 -7.41 -17.70
C SER A 314 -8.51 -7.45 -16.52
N GLY A 315 -8.70 -8.42 -15.70
CA GLY A 315 -7.79 -8.68 -14.60
C GLY A 315 -7.02 -9.94 -14.85
N ALA A 316 -5.92 -10.04 -14.18
CA ALA A 316 -5.04 -11.20 -14.19
C ALA A 316 -4.71 -11.59 -12.76
N ILE A 317 -4.17 -12.78 -12.57
CA ILE A 317 -3.74 -13.28 -11.26
C ILE A 317 -2.33 -13.82 -11.42
N SER A 318 -1.38 -13.28 -10.66
CA SER A 318 -0.03 -13.82 -10.51
C SER A 318 0.13 -14.38 -9.12
N ILE A 319 0.59 -15.65 -9.01
CA ILE A 319 0.82 -16.35 -7.75
C ILE A 319 2.27 -16.80 -7.74
N ILE A 320 3.01 -16.35 -6.73
CA ILE A 320 4.45 -16.52 -6.67
C ILE A 320 4.85 -17.11 -5.30
N ASP A 321 5.81 -18.05 -5.30
CA ASP A 321 6.40 -18.58 -4.07
C ASP A 321 5.34 -18.98 -3.03
N SER A 322 4.32 -19.73 -3.43
CA SER A 322 3.13 -19.99 -2.60
C SER A 322 2.86 -21.48 -2.43
N VAL A 323 2.16 -21.82 -1.35
CA VAL A 323 1.74 -23.18 -1.01
C VAL A 323 0.22 -23.23 -0.92
N ILE A 324 -0.40 -24.17 -1.63
CA ILE A 324 -1.85 -24.36 -1.64
C ILE A 324 -2.20 -25.81 -1.33
N ARG A 325 -3.04 -26.02 -0.31
CA ARG A 325 -3.60 -27.31 0.08
C ARG A 325 -5.14 -27.21 -0.04
N PRO A 326 -5.70 -27.56 -1.22
CA PRO A 326 -7.15 -27.46 -1.42
C PRO A 326 -7.89 -28.47 -0.55
N ARG A 327 -9.06 -28.09 -0.06
CA ARG A 327 -9.90 -28.95 0.77
C ARG A 327 -10.38 -30.18 -0.01
N SER A 328 -10.26 -31.36 0.61
CA SER A 328 -10.85 -32.61 0.09
C SER A 328 -10.57 -32.88 -1.38
N HIS A 329 -9.31 -32.78 -1.80
CA HIS A 329 -8.88 -32.95 -3.20
C HIS A 329 -9.55 -31.97 -4.19
N GLY A 330 -10.05 -30.84 -3.70
CA GLY A 330 -10.69 -29.82 -4.52
C GLY A 330 -9.71 -29.13 -5.47
N LEU A 331 -10.25 -28.24 -6.29
CA LEU A 331 -9.51 -27.42 -7.24
C LEU A 331 -8.77 -26.31 -6.50
N ALA A 332 -7.45 -26.16 -6.77
CA ALA A 332 -6.66 -25.10 -6.13
C ALA A 332 -6.97 -23.72 -6.72
N ILE A 333 -7.18 -23.62 -8.04
CA ILE A 333 -7.44 -22.35 -8.73
C ILE A 333 -8.49 -22.53 -9.82
N GLU A 334 -9.58 -21.79 -9.71
CA GLU A 334 -10.60 -21.66 -10.75
C GLU A 334 -10.68 -20.20 -11.20
N THR A 335 -10.45 -19.93 -12.49
CA THR A 335 -10.46 -18.54 -12.94
C THR A 335 -10.83 -18.39 -14.42
N VAL A 336 -11.55 -17.32 -14.72
CA VAL A 336 -11.73 -16.84 -16.11
C VAL A 336 -10.69 -15.78 -16.49
N ARG A 337 -9.87 -15.36 -15.50
CA ARG A 337 -8.81 -14.38 -15.67
C ARG A 337 -7.52 -15.06 -16.12
N SER A 338 -6.64 -14.31 -16.79
CA SER A 338 -5.29 -14.78 -17.09
C SER A 338 -4.55 -15.17 -15.81
N LEU A 339 -3.83 -16.28 -15.85
CA LEU A 339 -3.12 -16.83 -14.71
C LEU A 339 -1.64 -17.03 -15.00
N VAL A 340 -0.79 -16.51 -14.12
CA VAL A 340 0.63 -16.86 -14.05
C VAL A 340 0.92 -17.45 -12.67
N MET A 341 1.59 -18.59 -12.64
CA MET A 341 2.17 -19.17 -11.43
C MET A 341 3.68 -19.29 -11.62
N ASP A 342 4.44 -18.91 -10.59
CA ASP A 342 5.90 -19.03 -10.54
C ASP A 342 6.31 -19.60 -9.18
N ASN A 343 6.91 -20.80 -9.17
CA ASN A 343 7.30 -21.50 -7.96
C ASN A 343 6.15 -21.72 -6.97
N VAL A 344 5.06 -22.34 -7.43
CA VAL A 344 3.87 -22.64 -6.61
C VAL A 344 3.83 -24.14 -6.32
N TRP A 345 3.57 -24.48 -5.05
CA TRP A 345 3.45 -25.86 -4.59
C TRP A 345 2.00 -26.17 -4.22
N VAL A 346 1.47 -27.26 -4.79
CA VAL A 346 0.10 -27.71 -4.54
C VAL A 346 0.10 -29.14 -4.04
N TYR A 347 -0.64 -29.40 -2.98
CA TYR A 347 -0.76 -30.72 -2.38
C TYR A 347 -2.16 -31.30 -2.55
N GLY A 348 -2.25 -32.57 -2.93
CA GLY A 348 -3.47 -33.35 -2.78
C GLY A 348 -4.62 -32.92 -3.71
N CYS A 349 -4.38 -32.54 -4.97
CA CYS A 349 -5.47 -32.21 -5.89
C CYS A 349 -5.27 -32.81 -7.29
N GLY A 350 -6.36 -33.22 -7.93
CA GLY A 350 -6.33 -33.76 -9.28
C GLY A 350 -6.11 -32.69 -10.35
N HIS A 351 -6.72 -31.53 -10.18
CA HIS A 351 -6.53 -30.39 -11.05
C HIS A 351 -6.05 -29.18 -10.24
N ILE A 352 -4.87 -28.68 -10.56
CA ILE A 352 -4.29 -27.48 -9.91
C ILE A 352 -5.03 -26.23 -10.35
N ALA A 353 -5.23 -26.07 -11.66
CA ALA A 353 -5.85 -24.89 -12.20
C ALA A 353 -6.81 -25.23 -13.36
N VAL A 354 -7.96 -24.55 -13.36
CA VAL A 354 -8.89 -24.45 -14.49
C VAL A 354 -8.98 -22.97 -14.88
N VAL A 355 -8.49 -22.65 -16.08
CA VAL A 355 -8.45 -21.30 -16.61
C VAL A 355 -9.31 -21.22 -17.86
N HIS A 356 -10.54 -20.70 -17.75
CA HIS A 356 -11.49 -20.51 -18.83
C HIS A 356 -11.55 -21.72 -19.81
N GLU A 357 -11.26 -21.54 -21.09
CA GLU A 357 -11.28 -22.57 -22.11
C GLU A 357 -9.98 -23.38 -22.25
N ASN A 358 -8.98 -23.09 -21.39
CA ASN A 358 -7.73 -23.84 -21.42
C ASN A 358 -7.93 -25.24 -20.83
N LEU A 359 -7.11 -26.18 -21.27
CA LEU A 359 -7.08 -27.50 -20.66
C LEU A 359 -6.71 -27.37 -19.17
N PRO A 360 -7.34 -28.15 -18.28
CA PRO A 360 -6.96 -28.18 -16.87
C PRO A 360 -5.48 -28.48 -16.69
N LEU A 361 -4.86 -27.82 -15.72
CA LEU A 361 -3.52 -28.18 -15.28
C LEU A 361 -3.63 -29.28 -14.24
N ASP A 362 -3.15 -30.45 -14.55
CA ASP A 362 -3.24 -31.63 -13.69
C ASP A 362 -2.24 -31.55 -12.53
N GLY A 363 -2.63 -32.12 -11.40
CA GLY A 363 -1.87 -32.21 -10.18
C GLY A 363 -1.64 -33.66 -9.73
N ASN A 364 -1.38 -33.84 -8.42
CA ASN A 364 -1.22 -35.13 -7.78
C ASN A 364 -2.14 -35.23 -6.56
N VAL A 365 -3.10 -36.16 -6.58
CA VAL A 365 -4.07 -36.35 -5.50
C VAL A 365 -3.46 -36.86 -4.21
N GLU A 366 -2.31 -37.56 -4.28
CA GLU A 366 -1.66 -38.20 -3.13
C GLU A 366 -0.33 -37.54 -2.73
N GLY A 367 0.03 -36.42 -3.37
CA GLY A 367 1.34 -35.82 -3.14
C GLY A 367 1.43 -34.37 -3.55
N TRP A 368 2.66 -33.90 -3.58
CA TRP A 368 2.99 -32.53 -4.00
C TRP A 368 3.17 -32.44 -5.52
N THR A 369 2.68 -31.36 -6.08
CA THR A 369 3.05 -30.89 -7.40
C THR A 369 3.73 -29.55 -7.29
N HIS A 370 4.95 -29.43 -7.79
CA HIS A 370 5.68 -28.20 -7.93
C HIS A 370 5.41 -27.59 -9.30
N VAL A 371 4.71 -26.49 -9.34
CA VAL A 371 4.51 -25.67 -10.52
C VAL A 371 5.65 -24.66 -10.59
N ARG A 372 6.71 -25.02 -11.32
CA ARG A 372 7.89 -24.14 -11.50
C ARG A 372 7.50 -22.87 -12.28
N GLN A 373 6.72 -23.05 -13.33
CA GLN A 373 6.15 -21.96 -14.11
C GLN A 373 4.91 -22.43 -14.85
N TYR A 374 3.82 -21.69 -14.76
CA TYR A 374 2.61 -21.88 -15.55
C TYR A 374 2.07 -20.54 -16.02
N THR A 375 1.62 -20.50 -17.27
CA THR A 375 0.99 -19.31 -17.84
C THR A 375 -0.15 -19.72 -18.75
N ALA A 376 -1.36 -19.26 -18.45
CA ALA A 376 -2.53 -19.49 -19.30
C ALA A 376 -3.30 -18.18 -19.52
N PRO A 377 -3.69 -17.89 -20.76
CA PRO A 377 -4.55 -16.75 -21.07
C PRO A 377 -5.96 -16.97 -20.52
N GLY A 378 -6.61 -15.87 -20.14
CA GLY A 378 -7.99 -15.83 -19.69
C GLY A 378 -8.88 -15.02 -20.63
N ILE A 379 -10.12 -14.73 -20.17
CA ILE A 379 -11.02 -13.82 -20.90
C ILE A 379 -10.54 -12.39 -20.74
N GLN A 380 -10.57 -11.65 -21.84
CA GLN A 380 -10.35 -10.22 -21.89
C GLN A 380 -11.66 -9.51 -22.24
N ASN A 381 -12.14 -8.65 -21.37
CA ASN A 381 -13.30 -7.80 -21.65
C ASN A 381 -12.85 -6.36 -21.86
N TYR A 382 -12.87 -5.91 -23.09
CA TYR A 382 -12.69 -4.50 -23.44
C TYR A 382 -14.02 -3.89 -23.90
N PRO A 383 -14.22 -2.58 -23.72
CA PRO A 383 -15.30 -1.89 -24.38
C PRO A 383 -15.22 -2.06 -25.90
N GLU A 384 -16.38 -2.20 -26.56
CA GLU A 384 -16.47 -2.43 -28.01
C GLU A 384 -15.70 -1.40 -28.84
N HIS A 385 -15.69 -0.13 -28.42
CA HIS A 385 -14.96 0.94 -29.12
C HIS A 385 -13.43 0.82 -29.06
N LEU A 386 -12.89 -0.12 -28.28
CA LEU A 386 -11.46 -0.44 -28.21
C LEU A 386 -11.13 -1.75 -28.95
N GLU A 387 -12.03 -2.23 -29.81
CA GLU A 387 -11.88 -3.51 -30.51
C GLU A 387 -10.69 -3.59 -31.46
N GLU A 388 -10.25 -2.50 -32.02
CA GLU A 388 -9.04 -2.42 -32.86
C GLU A 388 -7.75 -2.70 -32.09
N PHE A 389 -7.78 -2.61 -30.75
CA PHE A 389 -6.65 -2.89 -29.90
C PHE A 389 -6.62 -4.37 -29.55
N SER A 390 -5.70 -5.10 -30.12
CA SER A 390 -5.57 -6.57 -29.99
C SER A 390 -5.66 -7.06 -28.53
N ARG A 391 -6.45 -8.09 -28.29
CA ARG A 391 -7.01 -8.50 -27.01
C ARG A 391 -6.55 -9.85 -26.50
N THR A 392 -5.52 -10.38 -27.08
CA THR A 392 -5.03 -11.68 -26.64
C THR A 392 -3.98 -11.50 -25.56
N ASP A 393 -4.21 -12.14 -24.42
CA ASP A 393 -3.17 -12.42 -23.45
C ASP A 393 -2.13 -13.31 -24.11
N SER A 394 -1.14 -12.69 -24.70
CA SER A 394 -0.10 -13.38 -25.46
C SER A 394 1.05 -13.80 -24.56
N VAL A 395 1.67 -14.91 -24.91
CA VAL A 395 2.88 -15.41 -24.27
C VAL A 395 4.04 -15.28 -25.24
N TRP A 396 5.05 -14.52 -24.86
CA TRP A 396 6.24 -14.28 -25.67
C TRP A 396 7.47 -14.87 -25.01
N VAL A 397 8.28 -15.61 -25.80
CA VAL A 397 9.57 -16.14 -25.36
C VAL A 397 10.61 -15.84 -26.42
N ASP A 398 11.67 -15.15 -26.05
CA ASP A 398 12.76 -14.74 -26.96
C ASP A 398 12.23 -14.09 -28.25
N ARG A 399 11.35 -13.08 -28.09
CA ARG A 399 10.69 -12.32 -29.17
C ARG A 399 9.72 -13.13 -30.06
N LYS A 400 9.41 -14.37 -29.67
CA LYS A 400 8.52 -15.25 -30.44
C LYS A 400 7.22 -15.48 -29.69
N LEU A 401 6.09 -15.25 -30.39
CA LEU A 401 4.75 -15.55 -29.86
C LEU A 401 4.58 -17.08 -29.73
N ARG A 402 4.10 -17.51 -28.57
CA ARG A 402 3.74 -18.90 -28.29
C ARG A 402 2.25 -19.10 -28.42
N LYS A 403 1.84 -20.17 -29.10
CA LYS A 403 0.42 -20.53 -29.34
C LYS A 403 -0.19 -21.34 -28.19
N ARG A 404 0.62 -21.84 -27.24
CA ARG A 404 0.19 -22.73 -26.16
C ARG A 404 0.62 -22.17 -24.81
N PRO A 405 -0.16 -22.43 -23.75
CA PRO A 405 0.28 -22.19 -22.39
C PRO A 405 1.67 -22.77 -22.11
N ILE A 406 2.43 -22.09 -21.25
CA ILE A 406 3.66 -22.65 -20.68
C ILE A 406 3.27 -23.44 -19.45
N ALA A 407 3.77 -24.67 -19.31
CA ALA A 407 3.58 -25.49 -18.12
C ALA A 407 4.89 -26.26 -17.85
N PHE A 408 5.58 -25.88 -16.78
CA PHE A 408 6.72 -26.60 -16.22
C PHE A 408 6.33 -27.07 -14.85
N ILE A 409 5.98 -28.35 -14.71
CA ILE A 409 5.53 -28.97 -13.46
C ILE A 409 6.37 -30.20 -13.14
N GLU A 410 6.53 -30.47 -11.85
CA GLU A 410 7.26 -31.63 -11.32
C GLU A 410 6.46 -32.24 -10.17
N GLN A 411 6.39 -33.57 -10.10
CA GLN A 411 5.85 -34.27 -8.96
C GLN A 411 6.92 -34.39 -7.87
N SER A 412 6.54 -34.23 -6.61
CA SER A 412 7.46 -34.32 -5.48
C SER A 412 6.84 -35.11 -4.32
N ALA A 413 7.64 -35.98 -3.70
CA ALA A 413 7.27 -36.62 -2.45
C ALA A 413 7.51 -35.74 -1.22
N GLN A 414 8.30 -34.67 -1.36
CA GLN A 414 8.66 -33.78 -0.27
C GLN A 414 7.95 -32.42 -0.39
N PRO A 415 7.59 -31.78 0.74
CA PRO A 415 7.05 -30.43 0.75
C PRO A 415 8.09 -29.39 0.30
N PRO A 416 7.68 -28.18 -0.05
CA PRO A 416 8.60 -27.10 -0.33
C PRO A 416 9.49 -26.75 0.87
N ALA A 417 10.68 -26.25 0.59
CA ALA A 417 11.57 -25.73 1.62
C ALA A 417 10.91 -24.54 2.35
N ARG A 418 11.03 -24.50 3.69
CA ARG A 418 10.44 -23.42 4.51
C ARG A 418 10.90 -22.03 4.10
N GLN A 419 12.13 -21.90 3.62
CA GLN A 419 12.73 -20.63 3.16
C GLN A 419 11.95 -20.01 1.99
N MET A 420 11.20 -20.81 1.22
CA MET A 420 10.40 -20.31 0.12
C MET A 420 9.37 -19.27 0.58
N LEU A 421 8.66 -19.53 1.67
CA LEU A 421 7.71 -18.59 2.26
C LEU A 421 8.39 -17.55 3.15
N SER A 422 9.32 -17.97 4.01
CA SER A 422 9.91 -17.09 5.03
C SER A 422 10.74 -15.94 4.44
N LYS A 423 11.23 -16.04 3.20
CA LYS A 423 11.91 -14.93 2.51
C LYS A 423 10.99 -13.75 2.22
N HIS A 424 9.66 -13.95 2.26
CA HIS A 424 8.64 -12.91 2.07
C HIS A 424 8.05 -12.40 3.37
N THR A 425 8.35 -13.03 4.49
CA THR A 425 7.78 -12.67 5.79
C THR A 425 8.16 -11.26 6.19
N LEU A 426 7.13 -10.43 6.46
CA LEU A 426 7.32 -9.10 6.99
C LEU A 426 7.67 -9.22 8.49
N ASN A 427 8.94 -9.16 8.80
CA ASN A 427 9.49 -9.22 10.15
C ASN A 427 10.13 -7.89 10.56
N ASN A 428 10.66 -7.83 11.78
CA ASN A 428 11.34 -6.63 12.32
C ASN A 428 10.45 -5.38 12.33
N LEU A 429 9.15 -5.57 12.63
CA LEU A 429 8.24 -4.45 12.84
C LEU A 429 8.65 -3.70 14.11
N PRO A 430 8.88 -2.36 14.03
CA PRO A 430 9.38 -1.60 15.16
C PRO A 430 8.32 -1.46 16.24
N ASN A 431 8.76 -1.54 17.50
CA ASN A 431 7.95 -1.26 18.67
C ASN A 431 8.63 -0.15 19.47
N TRP A 432 8.03 1.04 19.53
CA TRP A 432 8.61 2.18 20.27
C TRP A 432 8.73 1.97 21.77
N ASN A 433 8.01 1.00 22.33
CA ASN A 433 8.15 0.57 23.73
C ASN A 433 9.12 -0.62 23.90
N GLY A 434 9.78 -1.05 22.81
CA GLY A 434 10.71 -2.16 22.81
C GLY A 434 11.97 -1.89 23.66
N SER A 435 12.51 -2.93 24.26
CA SER A 435 13.80 -2.84 24.95
C SER A 435 14.90 -2.42 23.99
N GLY A 436 15.73 -1.46 24.40
CA GLY A 436 16.84 -0.94 23.58
C GLY A 436 16.44 0.10 22.53
N VAL A 437 15.16 0.46 22.42
CA VAL A 437 14.72 1.56 21.56
C VAL A 437 14.97 2.90 22.25
N VAL A 438 15.63 3.81 21.53
CA VAL A 438 15.85 5.18 21.99
C VAL A 438 14.99 6.15 21.20
N ASN A 439 14.41 7.13 21.91
CA ASN A 439 13.65 8.23 21.33
C ASN A 439 14.57 9.44 21.15
N VAL A 440 14.72 9.92 19.92
CA VAL A 440 15.62 11.04 19.63
C VAL A 440 15.24 12.35 20.30
N LYS A 441 13.98 12.52 20.75
CA LYS A 441 13.51 13.71 21.45
C LYS A 441 13.87 13.71 22.96
N GLU A 442 14.16 12.55 23.52
CA GLU A 442 14.51 12.38 24.93
C GLU A 442 16.02 12.63 25.18
N PRO A 443 16.42 13.02 26.42
CA PRO A 443 17.83 13.07 26.79
C PRO A 443 18.52 11.71 26.59
N PRO A 444 19.80 11.68 26.17
CA PRO A 444 20.70 12.81 25.98
C PRO A 444 20.60 13.48 24.60
N PHE A 445 19.75 13.04 23.69
CA PHE A 445 19.72 13.46 22.29
C PHE A 445 19.05 14.83 22.11
N GLY A 446 17.78 14.97 22.49
CA GLY A 446 17.08 16.25 22.55
C GLY A 446 16.68 16.86 21.20
N ALA A 447 16.50 16.01 20.13
CA ALA A 447 15.97 16.47 18.85
C ALA A 447 14.61 17.14 19.03
N LYS A 448 14.33 18.19 18.24
CA LYS A 448 13.10 18.98 18.36
C LYS A 448 12.00 18.52 17.39
N GLY A 449 12.34 18.20 16.15
CA GLY A 449 11.36 17.85 15.11
C GLY A 449 10.31 18.95 14.89
N ASN A 450 10.70 20.22 15.00
CA ASN A 450 9.80 21.39 15.02
C ASN A 450 9.86 22.22 13.74
N ASN A 451 10.53 21.72 12.70
CA ASN A 451 10.76 22.41 11.43
C ASN A 451 11.56 23.73 11.54
N LYS A 452 12.36 23.88 12.57
CA LYS A 452 13.17 25.11 12.82
C LYS A 452 14.60 24.78 13.18
N ASP A 453 14.80 23.99 14.21
CA ASP A 453 16.12 23.64 14.74
C ASP A 453 16.83 22.62 13.84
N ASP A 454 18.15 22.57 13.95
CA ASP A 454 18.97 21.53 13.34
C ASP A 454 18.98 20.29 14.26
N ASP A 455 18.35 19.22 13.80
CA ASP A 455 18.24 17.97 14.54
C ASP A 455 19.36 16.96 14.18
N TYR A 456 20.27 17.32 13.23
CA TYR A 456 21.29 16.39 12.74
C TYR A 456 22.13 15.77 13.86
N ALA A 457 22.72 16.59 14.71
CA ALA A 457 23.61 16.11 15.77
C ALA A 457 22.93 15.14 16.74
N ALA A 458 21.68 15.45 17.11
CA ALA A 458 20.88 14.64 18.02
C ALA A 458 20.53 13.27 17.40
N ILE A 459 20.08 13.28 16.15
CA ILE A 459 19.68 12.04 15.46
C ILE A 459 20.90 11.19 15.15
N GLN A 460 22.00 11.80 14.66
CA GLN A 460 23.22 11.06 14.33
C GLN A 460 23.85 10.44 15.59
N LEU A 461 23.87 11.19 16.71
CA LEU A 461 24.35 10.65 18.01
C LEU A 461 23.55 9.41 18.44
N ALA A 462 22.22 9.42 18.24
CA ALA A 462 21.40 8.25 18.53
C ALA A 462 21.75 7.06 17.61
N ILE A 463 21.91 7.30 16.32
CA ILE A 463 22.31 6.28 15.32
C ILE A 463 23.69 5.71 15.66
N ASP A 464 24.65 6.56 16.06
CA ASP A 464 26.03 6.11 16.35
C ASP A 464 26.11 5.19 17.57
N ASN A 465 25.22 5.36 18.54
CA ASN A 465 25.29 4.65 19.82
C ASN A 465 24.25 3.53 19.99
N HIS A 466 23.15 3.54 19.20
CA HIS A 466 22.07 2.58 19.36
C HIS A 466 21.68 1.91 18.04
N GLU A 467 21.16 0.70 18.16
CA GLU A 467 20.65 -0.05 17.03
C GLU A 467 19.23 0.42 16.65
N TRP A 468 18.34 0.55 17.63
CA TRP A 468 16.94 0.94 17.43
C TRP A 468 16.71 2.41 17.77
N VAL A 469 16.45 3.20 16.74
CA VAL A 469 16.29 4.66 16.85
C VAL A 469 14.91 5.07 16.39
N PHE A 470 14.13 5.65 17.30
CA PHE A 470 12.76 6.10 17.06
C PHE A 470 12.70 7.62 16.88
N LEU A 471 12.11 8.05 15.77
CA LEU A 471 11.75 9.43 15.48
C LEU A 471 10.23 9.60 15.69
N PRO A 472 9.77 10.18 16.80
CA PRO A 472 8.37 10.53 17.02
C PRO A 472 7.83 11.49 15.96
N LYS A 473 6.51 11.77 16.00
CA LYS A 473 5.90 12.80 15.14
C LYS A 473 6.72 14.08 15.14
N GLY A 474 7.07 14.57 13.97
CA GLY A 474 7.81 15.81 13.79
C GLY A 474 8.34 15.98 12.36
N LEU A 475 8.72 17.21 12.05
CA LEU A 475 9.51 17.53 10.85
C LEU A 475 10.93 17.88 11.31
N TYR A 476 11.85 16.96 11.09
CA TYR A 476 13.25 17.03 11.49
C TYR A 476 14.08 17.66 10.36
N ARG A 477 14.71 18.80 10.65
CA ARG A 477 15.63 19.44 9.71
C ARG A 477 17.06 19.02 10.02
N ILE A 478 17.81 18.69 8.98
CA ILE A 478 19.21 18.24 9.12
C ILE A 478 20.15 19.08 8.26
N SER A 479 21.30 19.41 8.80
CA SER A 479 22.36 20.17 8.10
C SER A 479 23.33 19.28 7.33
N LYS A 480 23.30 17.98 7.52
CA LYS A 480 24.17 16.97 6.87
C LYS A 480 23.40 15.66 6.68
N PRO A 481 23.83 14.79 5.73
CA PRO A 481 23.27 13.47 5.57
C PRO A 481 23.31 12.63 6.86
N LEU A 482 22.20 11.94 7.18
CA LEU A 482 22.20 10.91 8.22
C LEU A 482 22.85 9.63 7.67
N ARG A 483 23.81 9.08 8.40
CA ARG A 483 24.55 7.87 8.02
C ARG A 483 24.15 6.68 8.87
N LEU A 484 23.48 5.71 8.24
CA LEU A 484 23.04 4.49 8.92
C LEU A 484 24.16 3.44 8.91
N LYS A 485 24.39 2.81 10.07
CA LYS A 485 25.34 1.68 10.22
C LYS A 485 24.72 0.37 9.72
N ALA A 486 25.52 -0.67 9.68
CA ALA A 486 25.14 -2.01 9.18
C ALA A 486 23.95 -2.66 9.92
N ASN A 487 23.72 -2.27 11.17
CA ASN A 487 22.63 -2.80 12.00
C ASN A 487 21.59 -1.75 12.42
N THR A 488 21.67 -0.52 11.95
CA THR A 488 20.74 0.56 12.36
C THR A 488 19.29 0.21 11.97
N LYS A 489 18.37 0.35 12.93
CA LYS A 489 16.93 0.26 12.75
C LYS A 489 16.32 1.64 13.00
N LEU A 490 16.31 2.50 11.98
CA LEU A 490 15.73 3.84 12.06
C LEU A 490 14.26 3.79 11.67
N PHE A 491 13.37 4.29 12.53
CA PHE A 491 11.94 4.27 12.24
C PHE A 491 11.19 5.48 12.77
N GLY A 492 10.21 5.91 11.99
CA GLY A 492 9.27 6.93 12.39
C GLY A 492 7.97 6.36 12.95
N LEU A 493 7.03 7.23 13.25
CA LEU A 493 5.68 6.85 13.67
C LEU A 493 4.88 6.29 12.49
N THR A 494 4.77 7.09 11.44
CA THR A 494 4.26 6.71 10.11
C THR A 494 4.69 7.78 9.11
N ASN A 495 4.64 7.48 7.81
CA ASN A 495 4.81 8.53 6.80
C ASN A 495 3.80 9.66 7.02
N LEU A 496 4.12 10.88 6.66
CA LEU A 496 3.38 12.14 6.91
C LEU A 496 3.33 12.61 8.39
N LEU A 497 3.56 11.73 9.36
CA LEU A 497 3.66 12.15 10.75
C LEU A 497 5.10 12.29 11.21
N THR A 498 6.02 11.54 10.61
CA THR A 498 7.46 11.70 10.80
C THR A 498 8.10 12.07 9.46
N GLU A 499 8.70 13.24 9.38
CA GLU A 499 9.33 13.75 8.17
C GLU A 499 10.78 14.18 8.45
N VAL A 500 11.66 13.91 7.49
CA VAL A 500 13.05 14.36 7.50
C VAL A 500 13.29 15.23 6.27
N THR A 501 13.89 16.40 6.45
CA THR A 501 14.26 17.33 5.36
C THR A 501 15.60 17.99 5.63
N CYS A 502 16.23 18.58 4.61
CA CYS A 502 17.45 19.33 4.82
C CYS A 502 17.18 20.78 5.25
N ILE A 503 18.20 21.42 5.81
CA ILE A 503 18.25 22.87 6.00
C ILE A 503 18.70 23.50 4.68
N ASP A 504 17.87 24.39 4.13
CA ASP A 504 18.23 25.13 2.92
C ASP A 504 19.48 25.98 3.14
N GLY A 505 20.43 25.92 2.21
CA GLY A 505 21.69 26.63 2.28
C GLY A 505 22.73 26.02 3.23
N ALA A 506 22.46 24.88 3.85
CA ALA A 506 23.49 24.16 4.60
C ALA A 506 24.62 23.72 3.66
N ALA A 507 25.87 23.87 4.08
CA ALA A 507 27.05 23.63 3.24
C ALA A 507 27.08 22.23 2.61
N ALA A 508 26.63 21.20 3.35
CA ALA A 508 26.59 19.84 2.84
C ALA A 508 25.51 19.61 1.75
N PHE A 509 24.58 20.55 1.57
CA PHE A 509 23.47 20.47 0.62
C PHE A 509 23.46 21.64 -0.38
N SER A 510 24.63 22.17 -0.72
CA SER A 510 24.76 23.35 -1.58
C SER A 510 25.57 23.13 -2.86
N ASP A 511 26.15 21.93 -3.06
CA ASP A 511 26.93 21.59 -4.24
C ASP A 511 26.04 20.88 -5.27
N VAL A 512 25.81 21.55 -6.42
CA VAL A 512 24.95 20.99 -7.49
C VAL A 512 25.67 19.88 -8.29
N ASP A 513 26.99 19.92 -8.32
CA ASP A 513 27.78 18.90 -9.03
C ASP A 513 27.94 17.62 -8.22
N ASN A 514 27.78 17.73 -6.89
CA ASN A 514 27.84 16.60 -5.95
C ASN A 514 26.61 16.58 -5.02
N PRO A 515 25.41 16.28 -5.52
CA PRO A 515 24.20 16.24 -4.71
C PRO A 515 24.31 15.19 -3.60
N MET A 516 23.80 15.51 -2.42
CA MET A 516 23.86 14.64 -1.24
C MET A 516 22.49 14.09 -0.86
N PRO A 517 22.41 12.84 -0.35
CA PRO A 517 21.16 12.26 0.15
C PRO A 517 20.79 12.85 1.51
N LEU A 518 19.49 12.84 1.85
CA LEU A 518 19.06 13.07 3.23
C LEU A 518 19.54 11.93 4.14
N ILE A 519 19.47 10.70 3.65
CA ILE A 519 19.90 9.48 4.37
C ILE A 519 20.77 8.64 3.45
N GLU A 520 21.88 8.12 3.98
CA GLU A 520 22.69 7.11 3.31
C GLU A 520 22.97 5.91 4.23
N THR A 521 23.13 4.73 3.65
CA THR A 521 23.52 3.51 4.37
C THR A 521 24.99 3.20 4.13
N VAL A 522 25.58 2.43 5.06
CA VAL A 522 26.89 1.83 4.81
C VAL A 522 26.82 0.92 3.57
N ASP A 523 27.93 0.83 2.84
CA ASP A 523 28.08 -0.07 1.71
C ASP A 523 28.64 -1.41 2.20
N SER A 524 27.76 -2.37 2.44
CA SER A 524 28.15 -3.71 2.91
C SER A 524 27.06 -4.73 2.57
N ALA A 525 27.48 -5.93 2.14
CA ALA A 525 26.59 -7.05 1.86
C ALA A 525 25.97 -7.63 3.15
N ASP A 526 26.74 -7.62 4.24
CA ASP A 526 26.35 -8.23 5.53
C ASP A 526 25.69 -7.18 6.43
N THR A 527 24.45 -6.76 6.07
CA THR A 527 23.73 -5.77 6.84
C THR A 527 22.31 -6.23 7.17
N THR A 528 21.81 -5.72 8.30
CA THR A 528 20.43 -5.84 8.74
C THR A 528 19.77 -4.47 8.92
N THR A 529 20.28 -3.46 8.22
CA THR A 529 19.77 -2.07 8.29
C THR A 529 18.29 -2.02 7.98
N SER A 530 17.51 -1.26 8.76
CA SER A 530 16.14 -0.97 8.39
C SER A 530 15.81 0.51 8.46
N LEU A 531 14.98 0.96 7.51
CA LEU A 531 14.43 2.31 7.45
C LEU A 531 12.92 2.20 7.26
N GLN A 532 12.14 2.71 8.24
CA GLN A 532 10.72 2.43 8.27
C GLN A 532 9.86 3.64 8.65
N SER A 533 8.69 3.77 8.00
CA SER A 533 7.57 4.62 8.43
C SER A 533 7.90 6.11 8.55
N MET A 534 8.46 6.72 7.52
CA MET A 534 8.72 8.15 7.48
C MET A 534 8.71 8.72 6.04
N THR A 535 8.56 10.04 5.97
CA THR A 535 8.71 10.80 4.73
C THR A 535 10.13 11.38 4.64
N LEU A 536 10.76 11.21 3.50
CA LEU A 536 12.01 11.88 3.12
C LEU A 536 11.65 13.03 2.18
N LYS A 537 11.53 14.23 2.76
CA LYS A 537 11.03 15.41 2.05
C LYS A 537 12.18 16.22 1.45
N VAL A 538 12.37 16.10 0.15
CA VAL A 538 13.37 16.86 -0.58
C VAL A 538 12.80 18.22 -0.96
N PRO A 539 13.46 19.35 -0.64
CA PRO A 539 12.97 20.66 -1.03
C PRO A 539 12.86 20.84 -2.55
N VAL A 540 11.77 21.45 -3.00
CA VAL A 540 11.43 21.60 -4.43
C VAL A 540 12.51 22.31 -5.22
N ARG A 541 13.12 23.36 -4.65
CA ARG A 541 14.05 24.25 -5.34
C ARG A 541 15.52 23.94 -5.07
N ASN A 542 15.82 22.84 -4.38
CA ASN A 542 17.21 22.47 -4.09
C ASN A 542 17.66 21.29 -4.96
N PRO A 543 18.40 21.50 -6.05
CA PRO A 543 18.92 20.43 -6.90
C PRO A 543 20.09 19.65 -6.26
N CYS A 544 20.66 20.15 -5.17
CA CYS A 544 21.81 19.57 -4.48
C CYS A 544 21.43 18.44 -3.52
N VAL A 545 20.13 18.10 -3.42
CA VAL A 545 19.63 17.13 -2.44
C VAL A 545 18.78 16.07 -3.12
N TYR A 546 18.95 14.82 -2.70
CA TYR A 546 18.06 13.71 -3.00
C TYR A 546 17.68 12.94 -1.73
N ALA A 547 16.67 12.04 -1.84
CA ALA A 547 16.09 11.46 -0.64
C ALA A 547 16.97 10.40 0.03
N LEU A 548 17.45 9.42 -0.74
CA LEU A 548 18.08 8.22 -0.17
C LEU A 548 19.16 7.66 -1.07
N HIS A 549 20.31 7.28 -0.46
CA HIS A 549 21.32 6.43 -1.06
C HIS A 549 21.38 5.10 -0.29
N TRP A 550 20.82 4.05 -0.88
CA TRP A 550 20.77 2.73 -0.27
C TRP A 550 21.88 1.83 -0.80
N ARG A 551 22.76 1.36 0.10
CA ARG A 551 23.88 0.45 -0.20
C ARG A 551 23.91 -0.76 0.74
N ALA A 552 22.91 -0.89 1.60
CA ALA A 552 22.79 -1.96 2.56
C ALA A 552 22.34 -3.28 1.91
N GLY A 553 22.92 -4.39 2.31
CA GLY A 553 22.81 -5.70 1.68
C GLY A 553 21.49 -6.45 1.87
N GLY A 554 21.49 -7.73 1.52
CA GLY A 554 20.28 -8.53 1.25
C GLY A 554 19.33 -8.77 2.42
N GLU A 555 19.78 -8.69 3.68
CA GLU A 555 18.91 -8.87 4.86
C GLU A 555 18.29 -7.56 5.37
N SER A 556 18.52 -6.47 4.67
CA SER A 556 18.03 -5.15 5.04
C SER A 556 16.59 -4.93 4.61
N LEU A 557 15.92 -3.95 5.27
CA LEU A 557 14.48 -3.71 5.13
C LEU A 557 14.19 -2.22 4.96
N LEU A 558 13.40 -1.89 3.95
CA LEU A 558 12.78 -0.58 3.80
C LEU A 558 11.26 -0.75 3.75
N ARG A 559 10.51 0.02 4.58
CA ARG A 559 9.07 -0.13 4.68
C ARG A 559 8.35 1.20 4.92
N ASN A 560 7.32 1.46 4.13
CA ASN A 560 6.52 2.69 4.27
C ASN A 560 7.38 3.96 4.30
N ILE A 561 8.40 4.01 3.45
CA ILE A 561 9.20 5.20 3.22
C ILE A 561 8.59 5.95 2.04
N TYR A 562 8.44 7.25 2.21
CA TYR A 562 7.85 8.14 1.25
C TYR A 562 8.86 9.19 0.78
N PRO A 563 9.71 8.87 -0.21
CA PRO A 563 10.57 9.87 -0.82
C PRO A 563 9.71 10.80 -1.65
N ILE A 564 9.72 12.07 -1.31
CA ILE A 564 8.88 13.07 -1.96
C ILE A 564 9.68 14.34 -2.26
N ARG A 565 9.50 14.86 -3.46
CA ARG A 565 9.82 16.23 -3.81
C ARG A 565 8.49 16.92 -4.06
N ASP A 566 8.17 17.96 -3.32
CA ASP A 566 6.85 18.58 -3.23
C ASP A 566 5.94 18.33 -4.45
N ILE A 567 4.87 17.57 -4.25
CA ILE A 567 4.05 17.01 -5.34
C ILE A 567 3.21 18.06 -6.07
N TRP A 568 2.96 19.18 -5.42
CA TRP A 568 1.96 20.14 -5.90
C TRP A 568 2.58 21.45 -6.41
N HIS A 569 3.89 21.52 -6.54
CA HIS A 569 4.53 22.73 -7.03
C HIS A 569 4.40 22.84 -8.55
N PRO A 570 3.80 23.91 -9.11
CA PRO A 570 3.52 24.02 -10.55
C PRO A 570 4.74 24.21 -11.43
N HIS A 571 5.91 24.48 -10.83
CA HIS A 571 7.14 24.75 -11.59
C HIS A 571 8.04 23.54 -11.62
N ALA A 572 8.19 22.95 -12.80
CA ALA A 572 9.19 21.93 -13.05
C ALA A 572 10.60 22.49 -12.81
N ILE A 573 11.43 21.75 -12.08
CA ILE A 573 12.81 22.09 -11.80
C ILE A 573 13.69 21.07 -12.52
N ALA A 574 14.69 21.57 -13.25
CA ALA A 574 15.70 20.69 -13.85
C ALA A 574 16.50 20.02 -12.74
N MET A 575 16.56 18.70 -12.79
CA MET A 575 17.28 17.85 -11.84
C MET A 575 18.28 17.01 -12.60
N SER A 576 19.51 17.02 -12.12
CA SER A 576 20.60 16.21 -12.69
C SER A 576 20.77 14.85 -11.96
N HIS A 577 19.99 14.61 -10.89
CA HIS A 577 20.22 13.48 -10.01
C HIS A 577 18.91 12.73 -9.70
N PRO A 578 18.93 11.39 -9.61
CA PRO A 578 17.78 10.59 -9.17
C PRO A 578 17.33 10.93 -7.74
N LEU A 579 16.02 10.74 -7.47
CA LEU A 579 15.45 10.97 -6.14
C LEU A 579 15.88 9.89 -5.13
N VAL A 580 15.98 8.64 -5.57
CA VAL A 580 16.47 7.50 -4.79
C VAL A 580 17.52 6.75 -5.59
N VAL A 581 18.64 6.44 -4.97
CA VAL A 581 19.73 5.64 -5.57
C VAL A 581 19.94 4.37 -4.76
N ILE A 582 19.97 3.24 -5.44
CA ILE A 582 20.33 1.93 -4.91
C ILE A 582 21.59 1.48 -5.65
N SER A 583 22.69 1.23 -4.93
CA SER A 583 23.95 0.87 -5.58
C SER A 583 24.87 0.04 -4.67
N GLY A 584 26.01 -0.39 -5.20
CA GLY A 584 27.01 -1.11 -4.43
C GLY A 584 26.52 -2.47 -3.95
N SER A 585 26.72 -2.77 -2.69
CA SER A 585 26.29 -4.03 -2.04
C SER A 585 24.81 -4.11 -1.74
N ALA A 586 24.00 -3.18 -2.27
CA ALA A 586 22.60 -3.03 -1.96
C ALA A 586 21.75 -4.25 -2.32
N GLY A 587 20.79 -4.55 -1.46
CA GLY A 587 19.76 -5.58 -1.62
C GLY A 587 18.59 -5.31 -0.65
N GLY A 588 17.93 -6.39 -0.25
CA GLY A 588 16.91 -6.37 0.78
C GLY A 588 15.48 -6.31 0.26
N ARG A 589 14.57 -6.01 1.17
CA ARG A 589 13.12 -6.03 0.94
C ARG A 589 12.54 -4.64 1.10
N TRP A 590 11.78 -4.20 0.11
CA TRP A 590 11.20 -2.86 0.02
C TRP A 590 9.68 -2.98 -0.05
N TYR A 591 8.99 -2.60 1.02
CA TYR A 591 7.53 -2.72 1.15
C TYR A 591 6.84 -1.37 0.97
N THR A 592 5.83 -1.35 0.12
CA THR A 592 4.92 -0.22 -0.13
C THR A 592 5.66 1.08 -0.41
N GLN A 593 6.25 1.16 -1.60
CA GLN A 593 7.02 2.31 -2.05
C GLN A 593 6.23 3.15 -3.03
N THR A 594 5.87 4.34 -2.59
CA THR A 594 5.35 5.39 -3.47
C THR A 594 6.45 6.39 -3.73
N LEU A 595 6.79 6.60 -4.99
CA LEU A 595 7.86 7.49 -5.44
C LEU A 595 7.23 8.67 -6.18
N LEU A 596 7.20 9.83 -5.54
CA LEU A 596 6.58 11.03 -6.08
C LEU A 596 7.60 12.16 -6.22
N GLY A 597 7.71 12.65 -7.43
CA GLY A 597 8.49 13.82 -7.75
C GLY A 597 7.79 14.59 -8.84
N TRP A 598 6.54 14.96 -8.61
CA TRP A 598 5.72 15.69 -9.58
C TRP A 598 6.51 16.87 -10.12
N TRP A 599 6.53 17.00 -11.44
CA TRP A 599 7.21 18.06 -12.16
C TRP A 599 8.76 18.05 -12.08
N SER A 600 9.39 17.11 -11.38
CA SER A 600 10.83 16.93 -11.53
C SER A 600 11.16 16.51 -12.94
N GLN A 601 12.05 17.25 -13.59
CA GLN A 601 12.41 17.05 -15.00
C GLN A 601 13.91 17.06 -15.23
N GLY A 602 14.33 16.46 -16.32
CA GLY A 602 15.71 16.42 -16.77
C GLY A 602 16.07 15.04 -17.30
N PRO A 603 16.98 14.93 -18.25
CA PRO A 603 17.32 13.66 -18.90
C PRO A 603 17.89 12.63 -17.90
N GLU A 604 18.64 13.10 -16.89
CA GLU A 604 19.27 12.24 -15.87
C GLU A 604 18.39 12.01 -14.64
N TYR A 605 17.26 12.70 -14.50
CA TYR A 605 16.37 12.48 -13.35
C TYR A 605 15.66 11.12 -13.45
N ARG A 606 15.61 10.42 -12.33
CA ARG A 606 14.82 9.19 -12.11
C ARG A 606 14.17 9.28 -10.73
N HIS A 607 12.97 8.75 -10.58
CA HIS A 607 12.45 8.51 -9.23
C HIS A 607 13.31 7.47 -8.50
N LEU A 608 13.75 6.45 -9.24
CA LEU A 608 14.60 5.38 -8.70
C LEU A 608 15.67 5.00 -9.72
N LEU A 609 16.91 5.02 -9.30
CA LEU A 609 18.03 4.41 -10.02
C LEU A 609 18.56 3.22 -9.23
N VAL A 610 18.61 2.04 -9.85
CA VAL A 610 19.32 0.86 -9.35
C VAL A 610 20.57 0.65 -10.19
N ASP A 611 21.75 0.80 -9.60
CA ASP A 611 23.01 0.77 -10.35
C ASP A 611 23.98 -0.30 -9.79
N ARG A 612 24.36 -1.25 -10.64
CA ARG A 612 25.38 -2.28 -10.40
C ARG A 612 25.17 -3.16 -9.15
N THR A 613 23.91 -3.45 -8.79
CA THR A 613 23.59 -4.32 -7.65
C THR A 613 23.62 -5.79 -8.04
N ARG A 614 24.02 -6.66 -7.09
CA ARG A 614 24.10 -8.11 -7.27
C ARG A 614 23.34 -8.89 -6.20
N GLN A 615 23.08 -8.27 -5.06
CA GLN A 615 22.32 -8.88 -3.97
C GLN A 615 20.85 -9.02 -4.33
N SER A 616 20.14 -9.95 -3.70
CA SER A 616 18.70 -10.08 -3.88
C SER A 616 17.97 -8.81 -3.44
N LEU A 617 17.27 -8.20 -4.36
CA LEU A 617 16.49 -6.97 -4.15
C LEU A 617 15.02 -7.24 -4.50
N ARG A 618 14.12 -7.06 -3.53
CA ARG A 618 12.69 -7.36 -3.69
C ARG A 618 11.83 -6.15 -3.39
N PHE A 619 11.03 -5.74 -4.36
CA PHE A 619 10.05 -4.66 -4.22
C PHE A 619 8.65 -5.24 -4.08
N TYR A 620 7.99 -4.95 -2.95
CA TYR A 620 6.60 -5.30 -2.68
C TYR A 620 5.74 -4.06 -2.87
N HIS A 621 5.21 -3.92 -4.05
CA HIS A 621 4.52 -2.80 -4.64
C HIS A 621 5.41 -1.56 -4.85
N LEU A 622 5.64 -1.24 -6.11
CA LEU A 622 6.44 -0.09 -6.52
C LEU A 622 5.55 0.86 -7.35
N GLN A 623 5.54 2.14 -6.96
CA GLN A 623 4.67 3.12 -7.60
C GLN A 623 5.40 4.42 -7.94
N PRO A 624 6.03 4.52 -9.13
CA PRO A 624 6.52 5.79 -9.65
C PRO A 624 5.40 6.58 -10.32
N GLN A 625 5.42 7.92 -10.16
CA GLN A 625 4.43 8.80 -10.79
C GLN A 625 5.06 10.09 -11.31
N HIS A 626 4.66 10.46 -12.54
CA HIS A 626 4.79 11.80 -13.12
C HIS A 626 6.22 12.38 -13.23
N ALA A 627 7.25 11.56 -13.40
CA ALA A 627 8.55 12.09 -13.79
C ALA A 627 8.50 12.67 -15.21
N ARG A 628 9.23 13.77 -15.44
CA ARG A 628 9.45 14.36 -16.75
C ARG A 628 10.90 14.16 -17.19
N SER A 629 11.22 12.93 -17.56
CA SER A 629 12.58 12.47 -17.88
C SER A 629 12.52 11.40 -18.97
N ASP A 630 13.60 10.68 -19.22
CA ASP A 630 13.59 9.55 -20.17
C ASP A 630 12.94 8.30 -19.59
N ALA A 631 13.03 8.08 -18.27
CA ALA A 631 12.36 7.01 -17.57
C ALA A 631 12.09 7.39 -16.10
N MET A 632 11.04 6.79 -15.51
CA MET A 632 10.77 6.95 -14.08
C MET A 632 11.71 6.12 -13.23
N ILE A 633 11.92 4.87 -13.62
CA ILE A 633 12.84 3.92 -12.97
C ILE A 633 13.86 3.48 -14.00
N GLU A 634 15.12 3.48 -13.61
CA GLU A 634 16.18 2.89 -14.41
C GLU A 634 16.97 1.90 -13.55
N MET A 635 17.27 0.74 -14.13
CA MET A 635 18.18 -0.26 -13.58
C MET A 635 19.32 -0.44 -14.55
N ARG A 636 20.56 -0.24 -14.07
CA ARG A 636 21.79 -0.34 -14.86
C ARG A 636 22.68 -1.45 -14.29
N ASN A 637 23.04 -2.43 -15.12
CA ASN A 637 23.93 -3.54 -14.72
C ASN A 637 23.47 -4.24 -13.43
N ALA A 638 22.16 -4.25 -13.15
CA ALA A 638 21.58 -4.84 -11.94
C ALA A 638 21.20 -6.30 -12.19
N GLN A 639 21.27 -7.10 -11.12
CA GLN A 639 20.89 -8.52 -11.15
C GLN A 639 20.08 -8.89 -9.92
N ASN A 640 19.31 -9.99 -10.01
CA ASN A 640 18.57 -10.58 -8.90
C ASN A 640 17.52 -9.63 -8.32
N VAL A 641 16.69 -9.04 -9.19
CA VAL A 641 15.65 -8.08 -8.80
C VAL A 641 14.27 -8.67 -9.05
N ASP A 642 13.45 -8.70 -8.00
CA ASP A 642 12.04 -9.07 -8.09
C ASP A 642 11.14 -7.86 -7.80
N ILE A 643 10.18 -7.59 -8.67
CA ILE A 643 9.15 -6.56 -8.47
C ILE A 643 7.79 -7.25 -8.42
N TYR A 644 7.19 -7.28 -7.24
CA TYR A 644 5.86 -7.82 -7.00
C TYR A 644 4.85 -6.68 -7.01
N SER A 645 4.11 -6.55 -8.11
CA SER A 645 3.17 -5.49 -8.42
C SER A 645 3.83 -4.11 -8.63
N MET A 646 3.37 -3.43 -9.66
CA MET A 646 3.76 -2.06 -9.97
C MET A 646 2.56 -1.27 -10.51
N LYS A 647 2.47 0.00 -10.14
CA LYS A 647 1.53 0.95 -10.73
C LYS A 647 2.26 2.24 -11.06
N ALA A 648 2.01 2.81 -12.21
CA ALA A 648 2.61 4.09 -12.58
C ALA A 648 1.61 5.00 -13.30
N GLU A 649 1.89 6.30 -13.27
CA GLU A 649 1.18 7.32 -14.01
C GLU A 649 2.16 8.29 -14.68
N GLY A 650 1.83 8.72 -15.89
CA GLY A 650 2.64 9.68 -16.64
C GLY A 650 2.79 9.35 -18.11
N ASP A 651 3.72 10.05 -18.78
CA ASP A 651 3.90 10.05 -20.23
C ASP A 651 5.32 9.64 -20.70
N VAL A 652 6.09 9.01 -19.80
CA VAL A 652 7.46 8.55 -20.07
C VAL A 652 7.59 7.04 -19.86
N THR A 653 8.73 6.46 -20.26
CA THR A 653 9.05 5.07 -19.92
C THR A 653 9.00 4.86 -18.40
N ILE A 654 8.29 3.83 -17.95
CA ILE A 654 8.18 3.55 -16.53
C ILE A 654 9.42 2.84 -16.03
N LEU A 655 9.83 1.79 -16.72
CA LEU A 655 10.95 0.94 -16.34
C LEU A 655 11.92 0.77 -17.51
N TRP A 656 13.14 1.22 -17.31
CA TRP A 656 14.24 1.00 -18.25
C TRP A 656 15.25 0.04 -17.61
N LEU A 657 15.40 -1.14 -18.20
CA LEU A 657 16.44 -2.12 -17.85
C LEU A 657 17.57 -2.02 -18.86
N ASN A 658 18.78 -1.74 -18.38
CA ASN A 658 19.97 -1.56 -19.21
C ASN A 658 21.08 -2.49 -18.69
N LYS A 659 21.48 -3.49 -19.47
CA LYS A 659 22.46 -4.53 -19.14
C LYS A 659 22.11 -5.27 -17.83
N CYS A 660 20.83 -5.60 -17.66
CA CYS A 660 20.31 -6.28 -16.49
C CYS A 660 20.14 -7.79 -16.74
N GLY A 661 20.22 -8.57 -15.64
CA GLY A 661 20.00 -10.02 -15.68
C GLY A 661 19.24 -10.53 -14.46
N ASN A 662 18.45 -11.60 -14.63
CA ASN A 662 17.59 -12.16 -13.58
C ASN A 662 16.71 -11.06 -12.93
N VAL A 663 15.91 -10.39 -13.76
CA VAL A 663 14.92 -9.38 -13.32
C VAL A 663 13.51 -9.88 -13.61
N ARG A 664 12.65 -9.87 -12.60
CA ARG A 664 11.26 -10.34 -12.71
C ARG A 664 10.29 -9.26 -12.27
N LEU A 665 9.25 -9.00 -13.06
CA LEU A 665 8.14 -8.13 -12.73
C LEU A 665 6.83 -8.91 -12.84
N PHE A 666 6.07 -8.96 -11.76
CA PHE A 666 4.77 -9.62 -11.68
C PHE A 666 3.65 -8.61 -11.42
N GLY A 667 2.88 -8.29 -12.46
CA GLY A 667 1.73 -7.39 -12.37
C GLY A 667 2.09 -5.92 -12.51
N TYR A 668 1.63 -5.33 -13.58
CA TYR A 668 1.61 -3.88 -13.78
C TYR A 668 0.22 -3.43 -14.21
N GLY A 669 -0.24 -2.35 -13.63
CA GLY A 669 -1.45 -1.66 -14.05
C GLY A 669 -1.40 -0.19 -13.63
N GLY A 670 -1.77 0.70 -14.53
CA GLY A 670 -1.73 2.13 -14.23
C GLY A 670 -2.02 2.98 -15.47
N ASN A 671 -2.08 4.30 -15.26
CA ASN A 671 -2.43 5.29 -16.27
C ASN A 671 -1.17 5.87 -16.94
N CYS A 672 -0.24 5.02 -17.32
CA CYS A 672 0.93 5.48 -18.07
C CYS A 672 0.69 5.32 -19.55
N SER A 673 0.80 6.42 -20.28
CA SER A 673 0.76 6.48 -21.75
C SER A 673 2.02 7.18 -22.24
N PRO A 674 3.12 6.43 -22.47
CA PRO A 674 4.36 7.02 -22.94
C PRO A 674 4.14 7.79 -24.24
N SER A 675 4.86 8.89 -24.39
CA SER A 675 4.85 9.71 -25.60
C SER A 675 5.22 8.88 -26.84
N PRO A 676 4.79 9.28 -28.07
CA PRO A 676 5.10 8.58 -29.29
C PRO A 676 6.60 8.24 -29.44
N GLY A 677 6.90 7.02 -29.83
CA GLY A 677 8.26 6.49 -29.95
C GLY A 677 8.87 5.94 -28.66
N ARG A 678 8.18 6.05 -27.51
CA ARG A 678 8.60 5.49 -26.21
C ARG A 678 7.82 4.21 -25.90
N ALA A 679 8.29 3.46 -24.91
CA ALA A 679 7.64 2.25 -24.41
C ALA A 679 7.39 2.34 -22.91
N ILE A 680 6.40 1.60 -22.42
CA ILE A 680 6.16 1.40 -20.98
C ILE A 680 7.40 0.78 -20.35
N ILE A 681 7.94 -0.29 -20.96
CA ILE A 681 9.16 -0.96 -20.51
C ILE A 681 10.18 -0.94 -21.65
N ARG A 682 11.40 -0.48 -21.34
CA ARG A 682 12.54 -0.51 -22.24
C ARG A 682 13.57 -1.51 -21.75
N LEU A 683 14.07 -2.36 -22.66
CA LEU A 683 15.09 -3.36 -22.39
C LEU A 683 16.25 -3.13 -23.35
N ASP A 684 17.44 -2.89 -22.85
CA ASP A 684 18.66 -2.76 -23.64
C ASP A 684 19.73 -3.72 -23.10
N ASP A 685 20.22 -4.61 -23.96
CA ASP A 685 21.29 -5.58 -23.66
C ASP A 685 21.02 -6.40 -22.38
N CYS A 686 19.80 -6.94 -22.26
CA CYS A 686 19.33 -7.67 -21.08
C CYS A 686 19.21 -9.18 -21.37
N SER A 687 19.37 -9.99 -20.29
CA SER A 687 19.16 -11.44 -20.30
C SER A 687 18.40 -11.90 -19.06
N ASP A 688 17.74 -13.06 -19.15
CA ASP A 688 16.95 -13.64 -18.06
C ASP A 688 15.93 -12.64 -17.45
N ILE A 689 15.07 -12.13 -18.30
CA ILE A 689 14.00 -11.19 -17.93
C ILE A 689 12.65 -11.90 -18.00
N LEU A 690 11.84 -11.71 -16.94
CA LEU A 690 10.46 -12.19 -16.89
C LEU A 690 9.52 -11.02 -16.56
N LEU A 691 8.60 -10.72 -17.45
CA LEU A 691 7.56 -9.72 -17.25
C LEU A 691 6.19 -10.41 -17.36
N ALA A 692 5.42 -10.42 -16.28
CA ALA A 692 4.11 -11.06 -16.23
C ALA A 692 3.00 -10.04 -16.05
N HIS A 693 1.89 -10.19 -16.77
CA HIS A 693 0.69 -9.38 -16.63
C HIS A 693 0.94 -7.87 -16.69
N ILE A 694 1.52 -7.41 -17.78
CA ILE A 694 1.69 -5.98 -18.05
C ILE A 694 0.42 -5.45 -18.68
N ASN A 695 -0.41 -4.81 -17.87
CA ASN A 695 -1.75 -4.36 -18.20
C ASN A 695 -1.86 -2.84 -18.13
N PRO A 696 -1.48 -2.09 -19.18
CA PRO A 696 -1.75 -0.67 -19.21
C PRO A 696 -3.26 -0.43 -19.15
N GLN A 697 -3.70 0.45 -18.26
CA GLN A 697 -5.09 0.86 -18.20
C GLN A 697 -5.32 1.94 -19.25
N LEU A 698 -6.13 1.60 -20.25
CA LEU A 698 -6.59 2.57 -21.24
C LEU A 698 -7.80 3.29 -20.65
N TRP A 699 -7.65 4.57 -20.34
CA TRP A 699 -8.79 5.42 -20.09
C TRP A 699 -9.37 5.82 -21.44
N GLY A 700 -10.68 5.59 -21.63
CA GLY A 700 -11.38 6.06 -22.81
C GLY A 700 -11.13 7.55 -23.03
N THR A 701 -11.06 7.96 -24.27
CA THR A 701 -10.69 9.29 -24.76
C THR A 701 -11.50 10.49 -24.23
N GLY A 702 -12.47 10.27 -23.34
CA GLY A 702 -13.44 11.30 -22.94
C GLY A 702 -13.23 11.97 -21.59
N SER A 703 -12.55 11.37 -20.62
CA SER A 703 -12.61 11.85 -19.23
C SER A 703 -11.34 12.44 -18.65
N TRP A 704 -10.19 12.30 -19.30
CA TRP A 704 -8.90 12.83 -18.84
C TRP A 704 -8.19 13.71 -19.86
N GLY A 705 -8.87 14.14 -20.91
CA GLY A 705 -8.35 15.10 -21.89
C GLY A 705 -7.82 16.40 -21.29
N ALA A 706 -8.28 16.77 -20.08
CA ALA A 706 -7.79 17.91 -19.33
C ALA A 706 -6.36 17.74 -18.78
N LEU A 707 -5.86 16.51 -18.63
CA LEU A 707 -4.50 16.24 -18.18
C LEU A 707 -3.54 15.91 -19.33
N GLY A 708 -4.01 15.94 -20.58
CA GLY A 708 -3.15 15.69 -21.77
C GLY A 708 -2.62 14.26 -21.89
N ILE A 709 -3.21 13.30 -21.17
CA ILE A 709 -2.85 11.89 -21.27
C ILE A 709 -3.71 11.26 -22.36
N HIS A 710 -3.21 11.28 -23.58
CA HIS A 710 -3.80 10.59 -24.73
C HIS A 710 -3.02 9.32 -25.03
N TYR A 711 -3.75 8.22 -25.26
CA TYR A 711 -3.13 7.03 -25.81
C TYR A 711 -2.77 7.31 -27.28
N GLU A 712 -1.49 7.23 -27.57
CA GLU A 712 -1.01 7.39 -28.95
C GLU A 712 -0.76 6.01 -29.61
N PRO A 713 -1.24 5.79 -30.84
CA PRO A 713 -1.05 4.51 -31.52
C PRO A 713 0.41 4.09 -31.74
N GLN A 714 1.34 5.02 -31.56
CA GLN A 714 2.79 4.82 -31.75
C GLN A 714 3.54 4.50 -30.46
N THR A 715 2.85 4.25 -29.34
CA THR A 715 3.47 3.80 -28.09
C THR A 715 3.62 2.28 -28.03
N TRP A 716 4.54 1.80 -27.22
CA TRP A 716 4.88 0.38 -27.13
C TRP A 716 4.73 -0.10 -25.68
N ASN A 717 4.31 -1.35 -25.48
CA ASN A 717 4.43 -1.97 -24.16
C ASN A 717 5.89 -2.30 -23.85
N ILE A 718 6.57 -2.90 -24.83
CA ILE A 718 8.00 -3.23 -24.73
C ILE A 718 8.73 -2.68 -25.94
N LEU A 719 9.88 -2.05 -25.70
CA LEU A 719 10.91 -1.76 -26.68
C LEU A 719 12.18 -2.48 -26.25
N GLN A 720 12.68 -3.41 -27.08
CA GLN A 720 13.89 -4.15 -26.79
C GLN A 720 14.97 -3.88 -27.85
N ASP A 721 16.17 -3.50 -27.40
CA ASP A 721 17.37 -3.23 -28.23
C ASP A 721 17.05 -2.30 -29.42
N GLY A 722 16.22 -1.29 -29.20
CA GLY A 722 15.81 -0.31 -30.20
C GLY A 722 15.01 -0.86 -31.40
N SER A 723 14.87 -2.16 -31.53
CA SER A 723 14.33 -2.82 -32.76
C SER A 723 13.07 -3.64 -32.51
N PHE A 724 13.00 -4.46 -31.49
CA PHE A 724 11.82 -5.28 -31.21
C PHE A 724 10.78 -4.47 -30.43
N LYS A 725 9.55 -4.41 -30.94
CA LYS A 725 8.45 -3.60 -30.41
C LYS A 725 7.19 -4.44 -30.23
N LEU A 726 6.67 -4.51 -28.98
CA LEU A 726 5.31 -4.96 -28.73
C LEU A 726 4.38 -3.75 -28.65
N LYS A 727 3.29 -3.79 -29.42
CA LYS A 727 2.33 -2.67 -29.46
C LYS A 727 1.76 -2.35 -28.10
N GLY A 728 1.55 -1.07 -27.83
CA GLY A 728 1.17 -0.53 -26.54
C GLY A 728 -0.17 -0.95 -25.97
N VAL A 729 -1.03 -1.56 -26.77
CA VAL A 729 -2.37 -2.02 -26.34
C VAL A 729 -2.48 -3.53 -26.23
N GLN A 730 -1.45 -4.25 -26.63
CA GLN A 730 -1.43 -5.69 -26.42
C GLN A 730 -1.05 -5.98 -24.98
N GLN A 731 -2.05 -6.32 -24.19
CA GLN A 731 -1.76 -6.97 -22.92
C GLN A 731 -1.05 -8.29 -23.22
N PHE A 732 -0.10 -8.65 -22.40
CA PHE A 732 0.50 -9.97 -22.47
C PHE A 732 0.50 -10.65 -21.11
N ALA A 733 0.27 -11.96 -21.12
CA ALA A 733 0.33 -12.77 -19.93
C ALA A 733 1.78 -12.93 -19.46
N LEU A 734 2.69 -13.15 -20.41
CA LEU A 734 4.09 -13.32 -20.10
C LEU A 734 4.98 -12.85 -21.26
N TYR A 735 6.01 -12.10 -20.93
CA TYR A 735 7.19 -11.87 -21.78
C TYR A 735 8.43 -12.41 -21.05
N LYS A 736 9.11 -13.35 -21.68
CA LYS A 736 10.33 -13.97 -21.16
C LYS A 736 11.47 -13.82 -22.16
N LEU A 737 12.58 -13.29 -21.69
CA LEU A 737 13.85 -13.26 -22.39
C LEU A 737 14.83 -14.15 -21.64
N LYS A 738 15.49 -15.08 -22.34
CA LYS A 738 16.50 -15.98 -21.78
C LYS A 738 17.86 -15.32 -21.70
#